data_a1a9d8695132c5b1730c381646ae344b
#
_entry.id   a1a9d8695132c5b1730c381646ae344b
#
_cell.length_a   1.000
_cell.length_b   1.000
_cell.length_c   1.000
_cell.angle_alpha   90.00
_cell.angle_beta   90.00
_cell.angle_gamma   90.00
#
_symmetry.space_group_name_H-M   'P 1'
#
loop_
_entity.id
_entity.type
_entity.pdbx_description
1 polymer ?
#
loop_
_entity_poly.entity_id
_entity_poly.type
_entity_poly.pdbx_seq_one_letter_code
_entity_poly.pdbx_strand_id
1 'polypeptide(L)'
;VSAPDNTTVPDEVRARHAELCRELDDHSYRYYLGNPIVSDAEYDQLMQELRDTEDEYPILITQDSPTQKVGAPISVDFAEVEHLVRMESLGNAFNTDELNAWADRASAEVPVSAYLCELKIDGLAVDLVYERGRLIRAATRGDGRVGEDITLNVRTIAVVPEQLDESVRPAPELLEVRGEVFLPVEDFEKLNQRITADGSHAPFANPRNAAAGSLRQKDPRVTATRPLSMIVHGVGAYTPAAQGGEDVAFTSQSQAYTLLGEWGLPLSDRYRVVATMDEVREYVAHYQAHRHDPAYEIDGIVTKVDDFALQRRLGSTSRAPRWAIAYKYPPEEVTTTLVDIKVGVGRTGRVTPYGVMEPVVVAGSEVEFATLHNAQEVARKGVRVGDTVVLRKAGDVIPEIVGPVLDRRDGSEREFVMPERCPECDTELGQQKEGDVDLRCPNARSCPGQLRERVAFIAGRKALDIEALGYVAATALTQPLEPAEAPLSNEGDLFDLTVEQLLPIRTHVLDPDTTEPKTDPKTGEPKVVSFFANMKGEPKKTVEKLFDQLEEAKKKPLWRVLVSLSIRHVGPRAAEDLARHFRSMDAIRGATEEELASVDGVGPTIARSIHEWFAVDWHTEIVRKWAAAGVRMEDEGQEPGSRVLEGVTVVVTGSLEGFTRDGAKEAVAELGGRATASVSKKTGFVVVGDAPGSKYDKAVKLGVPVLDEAGFRVLLSDGPEAAAGLRINPVEKAPEKDTAE
;
A
#
# COMPACT_ATOMS: atom_id res chain seq x y z
N VAL A 1 -32.40 35.08 37.57
CA VAL A 1 -31.72 33.80 37.74
C VAL A 1 -30.48 33.92 36.88
N SER A 2 -29.32 34.09 37.52
CA SER A 2 -28.00 34.12 36.86
C SER A 2 -27.66 32.74 36.36
N ALA A 3 -27.12 32.68 35.14
CA ALA A 3 -26.58 31.46 34.54
C ALA A 3 -25.50 30.85 35.46
N PRO A 4 -25.41 29.52 35.63
CA PRO A 4 -24.38 28.90 36.46
C PRO A 4 -23.00 29.15 35.84
N ASP A 5 -22.05 29.41 36.71
CA ASP A 5 -20.62 29.63 36.42
C ASP A 5 -20.00 28.29 35.95
N ASN A 6 -19.80 28.16 34.66
CA ASN A 6 -19.54 26.92 33.90
C ASN A 6 -18.05 26.51 33.91
N THR A 7 -17.25 26.89 34.93
CA THR A 7 -15.78 26.75 34.89
C THR A 7 -15.20 25.59 35.69
N THR A 8 -15.97 24.81 36.47
CA THR A 8 -15.44 23.67 37.25
C THR A 8 -16.38 22.47 37.17
N VAL A 9 -16.05 21.53 36.28
CA VAL A 9 -16.67 20.20 36.28
C VAL A 9 -16.07 19.41 37.44
N PRO A 10 -16.87 18.80 38.34
CA PRO A 10 -16.37 17.92 39.40
C PRO A 10 -15.56 16.75 38.84
N ASP A 11 -14.49 16.35 39.50
CA ASP A 11 -13.62 15.25 39.08
C ASP A 11 -14.39 13.93 38.90
N GLU A 12 -15.37 13.66 39.77
CA GLU A 12 -16.23 12.47 39.70
C GLU A 12 -17.09 12.47 38.39
N VAL A 13 -17.59 13.64 37.99
CA VAL A 13 -18.35 13.78 36.72
C VAL A 13 -17.46 13.59 35.51
N ARG A 14 -16.23 14.12 35.54
CA ARG A 14 -15.25 13.88 34.45
C ARG A 14 -14.89 12.40 34.35
N ALA A 15 -14.67 11.73 35.47
CA ALA A 15 -14.36 10.33 35.52
C ALA A 15 -15.53 9.49 34.95
N ARG A 16 -16.77 9.78 35.38
CA ARG A 16 -17.96 9.05 34.88
C ARG A 16 -18.23 9.31 33.40
N HIS A 17 -18.10 10.56 32.94
CA HIS A 17 -18.20 10.88 31.53
C HIS A 17 -17.19 10.09 30.68
N ALA A 18 -15.90 10.05 31.10
CA ALA A 18 -14.88 9.29 30.41
C ALA A 18 -15.12 7.77 30.44
N GLU A 19 -15.75 7.25 31.50
CA GLU A 19 -16.16 5.85 31.60
C GLU A 19 -17.30 5.54 30.63
N LEU A 20 -18.37 6.37 30.63
CA LEU A 20 -19.51 6.23 29.73
C LEU A 20 -19.09 6.28 28.24
N CYS A 21 -18.20 7.19 27.87
CA CYS A 21 -17.67 7.23 26.49
C CYS A 21 -16.98 5.92 26.13
N ARG A 22 -16.16 5.35 27.02
CA ARG A 22 -15.48 4.07 26.79
C ARG A 22 -16.44 2.89 26.70
N GLU A 23 -17.41 2.81 27.63
CA GLU A 23 -18.42 1.74 27.65
C GLU A 23 -19.27 1.77 26.37
N LEU A 24 -19.74 2.94 25.96
CA LEU A 24 -20.55 3.10 24.76
C LEU A 24 -19.77 2.82 23.46
N ASP A 25 -18.52 3.24 23.38
CA ASP A 25 -17.66 2.90 22.25
C ASP A 25 -17.43 1.38 22.17
N ASP A 26 -17.17 0.71 23.31
CA ASP A 26 -17.00 -0.77 23.37
C ASP A 26 -18.30 -1.50 23.01
N HIS A 27 -19.44 -1.09 23.55
CA HIS A 27 -20.74 -1.70 23.28
C HIS A 27 -21.17 -1.48 21.81
N SER A 28 -20.98 -0.28 21.27
CA SER A 28 -21.21 0.02 19.86
C SER A 28 -20.35 -0.86 18.97
N TYR A 29 -19.08 -0.99 19.31
CA TYR A 29 -18.13 -1.84 18.61
C TYR A 29 -18.56 -3.32 18.63
N ARG A 30 -18.94 -3.88 19.78
CA ARG A 30 -19.40 -5.27 19.92
C ARG A 30 -20.73 -5.51 19.18
N TYR A 31 -21.61 -4.52 19.17
CA TYR A 31 -22.84 -4.59 18.41
C TYR A 31 -22.57 -4.74 16.90
N TYR A 32 -21.63 -3.94 16.36
CA TYR A 32 -21.25 -4.04 14.95
C TYR A 32 -20.50 -5.35 14.60
N LEU A 33 -19.82 -5.97 15.56
CA LEU A 33 -19.22 -7.30 15.39
C LEU A 33 -20.23 -8.45 15.49
N GLY A 34 -21.48 -8.17 15.77
CA GLY A 34 -22.53 -9.19 15.93
C GLY A 34 -22.41 -9.99 17.23
N ASN A 35 -21.67 -9.48 18.22
CA ASN A 35 -21.49 -10.09 19.55
C ASN A 35 -21.80 -9.10 20.68
N PRO A 36 -23.04 -8.53 20.73
CA PRO A 36 -23.43 -7.59 21.77
C PRO A 36 -23.43 -8.28 23.14
N ILE A 37 -22.88 -7.60 24.14
CA ILE A 37 -22.87 -8.05 25.54
C ILE A 37 -23.91 -7.32 26.41
N VAL A 38 -24.53 -6.29 25.87
CA VAL A 38 -25.65 -5.53 26.46
C VAL A 38 -26.84 -5.54 25.52
N SER A 39 -28.04 -5.40 26.05
CA SER A 39 -29.26 -5.22 25.25
C SER A 39 -29.33 -3.80 24.67
N ASP A 40 -30.09 -3.62 23.59
CA ASP A 40 -30.35 -2.29 23.01
C ASP A 40 -30.91 -1.31 24.04
N ALA A 41 -31.75 -1.77 24.97
CA ALA A 41 -32.32 -0.96 26.03
C ALA A 41 -31.27 -0.50 27.06
N GLU A 42 -30.31 -1.35 27.41
CA GLU A 42 -29.18 -0.99 28.30
C GLU A 42 -28.23 0.00 27.59
N TYR A 43 -27.94 -0.21 26.32
CA TYR A 43 -27.16 0.71 25.51
C TYR A 43 -27.80 2.11 25.43
N ASP A 44 -29.13 2.15 25.18
CA ASP A 44 -29.89 3.41 25.15
C ASP A 44 -29.90 4.14 26.49
N GLN A 45 -29.91 3.41 27.63
CA GLN A 45 -29.82 4.00 28.96
C GLN A 45 -28.46 4.66 29.19
N LEU A 46 -27.35 3.97 28.85
CA LEU A 46 -26.00 4.53 28.96
C LEU A 46 -25.82 5.76 28.05
N MET A 47 -26.36 5.69 26.82
CA MET A 47 -26.34 6.81 25.89
C MET A 47 -27.13 8.02 26.42
N GLN A 48 -28.26 7.76 27.08
CA GLN A 48 -29.06 8.84 27.70
C GLN A 48 -28.32 9.45 28.90
N GLU A 49 -27.70 8.63 29.76
CA GLU A 49 -26.86 9.11 30.88
C GLU A 49 -25.73 10.02 30.39
N LEU A 50 -25.08 9.64 29.26
CA LEU A 50 -24.02 10.44 28.65
C LEU A 50 -24.57 11.79 28.13
N ARG A 51 -25.71 11.77 27.43
CA ARG A 51 -26.38 13.01 26.95
C ARG A 51 -26.75 13.93 28.09
N ASP A 52 -27.36 13.41 29.14
CA ASP A 52 -27.78 14.18 30.32
C ASP A 52 -26.55 14.84 30.98
N THR A 53 -25.42 14.10 31.05
CA THR A 53 -24.16 14.62 31.59
C THR A 53 -23.56 15.72 30.67
N GLU A 54 -23.62 15.57 29.38
CA GLU A 54 -23.12 16.54 28.40
C GLU A 54 -24.04 17.78 28.31
N ASP A 55 -25.34 17.63 28.49
CA ASP A 55 -26.28 18.75 28.56
C ASP A 55 -26.06 19.57 29.83
N GLU A 56 -25.75 18.93 30.96
CA GLU A 56 -25.43 19.61 32.22
C GLU A 56 -24.03 20.27 32.18
N TYR A 57 -23.05 19.62 31.50
CA TYR A 57 -21.67 20.07 31.38
C TYR A 57 -21.16 20.12 29.93
N PRO A 58 -21.61 21.11 29.11
CA PRO A 58 -21.28 21.16 27.67
C PRO A 58 -19.78 21.21 27.36
N ILE A 59 -18.95 21.61 28.32
CA ILE A 59 -17.48 21.63 28.17
C ILE A 59 -16.87 20.21 28.06
N LEU A 60 -17.61 19.16 28.40
CA LEU A 60 -17.18 17.77 28.26
C LEU A 60 -17.42 17.21 26.84
N ILE A 61 -18.22 17.86 26.01
CA ILE A 61 -18.48 17.43 24.65
C ILE A 61 -17.19 17.56 23.83
N THR A 62 -16.74 16.45 23.30
CA THR A 62 -15.61 16.39 22.35
C THR A 62 -16.11 15.88 20.99
N GLN A 63 -15.33 16.08 19.91
CA GLN A 63 -15.66 15.52 18.61
C GLN A 63 -15.69 13.97 18.62
N ASP A 64 -15.01 13.37 19.58
CA ASP A 64 -14.94 11.91 19.75
C ASP A 64 -16.02 11.38 20.71
N SER A 65 -16.88 12.22 21.29
CA SER A 65 -17.97 11.74 22.12
C SER A 65 -18.93 10.84 21.35
N PRO A 66 -19.39 9.70 21.90
CA PRO A 66 -20.40 8.85 21.30
C PRO A 66 -21.69 9.59 20.92
N THR A 67 -22.04 10.68 21.63
CA THR A 67 -23.22 11.51 21.33
C THR A 67 -23.07 12.34 20.07
N GLN A 68 -21.84 12.62 19.63
CA GLN A 68 -21.52 13.38 18.42
C GLN A 68 -21.28 12.47 17.20
N LYS A 69 -21.04 11.18 17.43
CA LYS A 69 -20.91 10.18 16.37
C LYS A 69 -22.31 9.77 15.93
N VAL A 70 -22.79 10.28 14.81
CA VAL A 70 -23.87 9.61 14.06
C VAL A 70 -23.30 8.24 13.66
N GLY A 71 -24.00 7.15 13.99
CA GLY A 71 -23.53 5.79 13.69
C GLY A 71 -22.94 5.74 12.29
N ALA A 72 -21.61 5.71 12.21
CA ALA A 72 -20.92 5.79 10.95
C ALA A 72 -21.26 4.52 10.16
N PRO A 73 -21.73 4.62 8.91
CA PRO A 73 -21.76 3.46 8.04
C PRO A 73 -20.33 2.93 7.99
N ILE A 74 -20.16 1.60 8.06
CA ILE A 74 -18.87 0.94 7.84
C ILE A 74 -18.29 1.56 6.58
N SER A 75 -17.21 2.31 6.69
CA SER A 75 -16.61 3.01 5.56
C SER A 75 -16.26 1.97 4.50
N VAL A 76 -16.72 2.19 3.29
CA VAL A 76 -16.50 1.26 2.17
C VAL A 76 -15.03 1.24 1.74
N ASP A 77 -14.27 2.28 2.10
CA ASP A 77 -12.83 2.42 1.88
C ASP A 77 -12.11 2.51 3.23
N PHE A 78 -10.97 1.81 3.37
CA PHE A 78 -10.12 1.95 4.54
C PHE A 78 -9.56 3.37 4.59
N ALA A 79 -9.67 4.02 5.74
CA ALA A 79 -9.07 5.33 5.96
C ALA A 79 -7.55 5.24 5.86
N GLU A 80 -6.92 6.28 5.34
CA GLU A 80 -5.47 6.40 5.36
C GLU A 80 -5.00 6.80 6.75
N VAL A 81 -3.92 6.17 7.22
CA VAL A 81 -3.32 6.37 8.53
C VAL A 81 -1.82 6.59 8.39
N GLU A 82 -1.32 7.69 8.94
CA GLU A 82 0.11 7.96 9.00
C GLU A 82 0.75 7.19 10.18
N HIS A 83 1.89 6.50 9.92
CA HIS A 83 2.67 5.80 10.94
C HIS A 83 3.41 6.80 11.82
N LEU A 84 3.49 6.54 13.14
CA LEU A 84 4.26 7.38 14.07
C LEU A 84 5.76 7.35 13.74
N VAL A 85 6.27 6.17 13.41
CA VAL A 85 7.62 5.98 12.89
C VAL A 85 7.52 5.23 11.57
N ARG A 86 8.22 5.70 10.56
CA ARG A 86 8.21 5.09 9.23
C ARG A 86 8.48 3.59 9.27
N MET A 87 7.66 2.78 8.60
CA MET A 87 7.90 1.35 8.38
C MET A 87 8.86 1.14 7.21
N GLU A 88 10.02 0.56 7.49
CA GLU A 88 11.04 0.32 6.47
C GLU A 88 10.95 -1.10 5.91
N SER A 89 11.43 -1.27 4.68
CA SER A 89 11.68 -2.60 4.11
C SER A 89 13.05 -3.12 4.59
N LEU A 90 13.33 -4.41 4.39
CA LEU A 90 14.66 -4.98 4.66
C LEU A 90 15.50 -5.03 3.39
N GLY A 91 16.81 -4.88 3.53
CA GLY A 91 17.77 -5.27 2.50
C GLY A 91 17.74 -6.80 2.32
N ASN A 92 18.04 -7.31 1.13
CA ASN A 92 18.07 -8.74 0.87
C ASN A 92 19.50 -9.25 0.68
N ALA A 93 19.75 -10.48 1.13
CA ALA A 93 20.89 -11.30 0.76
C ALA A 93 20.35 -12.64 0.22
N PHE A 94 20.87 -13.09 -0.91
CA PHE A 94 20.44 -14.33 -1.58
C PHE A 94 21.47 -15.47 -1.47
N ASN A 95 22.63 -15.18 -0.89
CA ASN A 95 23.70 -16.11 -0.65
C ASN A 95 24.55 -15.69 0.56
N THR A 96 25.40 -16.59 0.99
CA THR A 96 26.27 -16.39 2.16
C THR A 96 27.26 -15.25 1.97
N ASP A 97 27.75 -15.01 0.75
CA ASP A 97 28.72 -13.94 0.48
C ASP A 97 28.08 -12.56 0.67
N GLU A 98 26.85 -12.38 0.21
CA GLU A 98 26.08 -11.15 0.41
C GLU A 98 25.76 -10.91 1.88
N LEU A 99 25.41 -11.96 2.63
CA LEU A 99 25.18 -11.90 4.06
C LEU A 99 26.45 -11.51 4.81
N ASN A 100 27.60 -12.11 4.48
CA ASN A 100 28.89 -11.74 5.06
C ASN A 100 29.27 -10.30 4.71
N ALA A 101 29.10 -9.87 3.46
CA ALA A 101 29.38 -8.50 3.03
C ALA A 101 28.52 -7.46 3.78
N TRP A 102 27.29 -7.80 4.17
CA TRP A 102 26.48 -6.95 5.03
C TRP A 102 27.08 -6.85 6.44
N ALA A 103 27.45 -7.97 7.05
CA ALA A 103 28.06 -8.02 8.37
C ALA A 103 29.38 -7.26 8.42
N ASP A 104 30.22 -7.38 7.39
CA ASP A 104 31.48 -6.66 7.26
C ASP A 104 31.26 -5.14 7.20
N ARG A 105 30.26 -4.67 6.45
CA ARG A 105 29.89 -3.26 6.40
C ARG A 105 29.42 -2.75 7.76
N ALA A 106 28.56 -3.50 8.46
CA ALA A 106 28.09 -3.14 9.78
C ALA A 106 29.24 -3.09 10.79
N SER A 107 30.12 -4.08 10.78
CA SER A 107 31.27 -4.20 11.68
C SER A 107 32.37 -3.16 11.40
N ALA A 108 32.45 -2.63 10.19
CA ALA A 108 33.36 -1.54 9.84
C ALA A 108 32.93 -0.19 10.47
N GLU A 109 31.64 0.00 10.73
CA GLU A 109 31.09 1.25 11.29
C GLU A 109 30.93 1.16 12.82
N VAL A 110 30.60 -0.03 13.38
CA VAL A 110 30.33 -0.24 14.81
C VAL A 110 30.86 -1.60 15.28
N PRO A 111 31.28 -1.75 16.55
CA PRO A 111 31.71 -3.03 17.11
C PRO A 111 30.49 -3.92 17.41
N VAL A 112 30.01 -4.67 16.43
CA VAL A 112 28.88 -5.58 16.61
C VAL A 112 29.29 -6.75 17.52
N SER A 113 28.58 -6.92 18.65
CA SER A 113 28.87 -7.96 19.65
C SER A 113 27.86 -9.11 19.63
N ALA A 114 26.66 -8.89 19.08
CA ALA A 114 25.60 -9.87 19.01
C ALA A 114 24.64 -9.58 17.84
N TYR A 115 24.12 -10.66 17.28
CA TYR A 115 23.08 -10.67 16.27
C TYR A 115 21.85 -11.40 16.82
N LEU A 116 20.67 -10.87 16.51
CA LEU A 116 19.41 -11.60 16.68
C LEU A 116 19.00 -12.16 15.33
N CYS A 117 18.79 -13.48 15.27
CA CYS A 117 18.24 -14.20 14.12
C CYS A 117 16.81 -14.60 14.41
N GLU A 118 15.92 -14.41 13.45
CA GLU A 118 14.50 -14.77 13.52
C GLU A 118 13.98 -15.26 12.18
N LEU A 119 12.86 -15.97 12.19
CA LEU A 119 12.21 -16.44 10.98
C LEU A 119 11.57 -15.28 10.22
N LYS A 120 11.80 -15.22 8.92
CA LYS A 120 11.11 -14.28 8.06
C LYS A 120 9.75 -14.86 7.67
N ILE A 121 8.72 -14.44 8.38
CA ILE A 121 7.35 -14.88 8.18
C ILE A 121 6.85 -14.36 6.83
N ASP A 122 6.20 -15.21 6.06
CA ASP A 122 5.54 -14.83 4.81
C ASP A 122 4.08 -14.47 5.07
N GLY A 123 3.84 -13.22 5.47
CA GLY A 123 2.55 -12.69 5.88
C GLY A 123 2.28 -11.28 5.37
N LEU A 124 1.55 -10.50 6.13
CA LEU A 124 1.24 -9.09 5.89
C LEU A 124 1.76 -8.24 7.06
N ALA A 125 2.67 -7.32 6.76
CA ALA A 125 3.23 -6.41 7.75
C ALA A 125 2.18 -5.43 8.25
N VAL A 126 2.07 -5.31 9.58
CA VAL A 126 1.15 -4.43 10.27
C VAL A 126 1.86 -3.64 11.35
N ASP A 127 1.27 -2.49 11.67
CA ASP A 127 1.65 -1.58 12.73
C ASP A 127 0.51 -1.50 13.74
N LEU A 128 0.82 -1.66 15.04
CA LEU A 128 -0.13 -1.55 16.14
C LEU A 128 0.29 -0.42 17.08
N VAL A 129 -0.64 0.45 17.43
CA VAL A 129 -0.41 1.54 18.38
C VAL A 129 -1.26 1.33 19.61
N TYR A 130 -0.58 1.28 20.75
CA TYR A 130 -1.18 1.22 22.08
C TYR A 130 -0.96 2.54 22.82
N GLU A 131 -2.01 3.11 23.37
CA GLU A 131 -1.94 4.22 24.32
C GLU A 131 -2.41 3.74 25.68
N ARG A 132 -1.59 3.95 26.72
CA ARG A 132 -1.86 3.50 28.08
C ARG A 132 -2.31 2.04 28.15
N GLY A 133 -1.62 1.22 27.39
CA GLY A 133 -1.88 -0.21 27.29
C GLY A 133 -3.08 -0.61 26.43
N ARG A 134 -3.88 0.30 25.89
CA ARG A 134 -5.04 -0.02 25.05
C ARG A 134 -4.71 0.11 23.55
N LEU A 135 -5.09 -0.89 22.76
CA LEU A 135 -4.97 -0.84 21.30
C LEU A 135 -5.92 0.23 20.73
N ILE A 136 -5.34 1.34 20.27
CA ILE A 136 -6.11 2.45 19.69
C ILE A 136 -6.13 2.40 18.17
N ARG A 137 -5.08 1.82 17.54
CA ARG A 137 -4.93 1.84 16.09
C ARG A 137 -4.14 0.64 15.58
N ALA A 138 -4.53 0.12 14.43
CA ALA A 138 -3.76 -0.82 13.64
C ALA A 138 -3.79 -0.43 12.17
N ALA A 139 -2.64 -0.48 11.49
CA ALA A 139 -2.51 -0.09 10.09
C ALA A 139 -1.70 -1.09 9.28
N THR A 140 -1.99 -1.21 7.98
CA THR A 140 -1.11 -1.90 7.04
C THR A 140 0.14 -1.07 6.80
N ARG A 141 1.24 -1.69 6.36
CA ARG A 141 2.49 -0.96 6.04
C ARG A 141 2.30 0.15 5.01
N GLY A 142 1.41 -0.03 4.03
CA GLY A 142 1.23 0.88 2.92
C GLY A 142 2.54 1.17 2.17
N ASP A 143 2.87 2.44 1.97
CA ASP A 143 4.14 2.90 1.38
C ASP A 143 5.28 3.04 2.43
N GLY A 144 4.97 2.71 3.67
CA GLY A 144 5.85 2.84 4.83
C GLY A 144 5.68 4.15 5.61
N ARG A 145 4.96 5.13 5.09
CA ARG A 145 4.57 6.37 5.78
C ARG A 145 3.09 6.39 6.09
N VAL A 146 2.28 6.01 5.11
CA VAL A 146 0.83 5.94 5.20
C VAL A 146 0.37 4.51 4.90
N GLY A 147 -0.45 3.95 5.77
CA GLY A 147 -1.09 2.66 5.63
C GLY A 147 -2.62 2.77 5.63
N GLU A 148 -3.29 1.65 5.46
CA GLU A 148 -4.75 1.56 5.57
C GLU A 148 -5.12 1.24 7.03
N ASP A 149 -6.11 1.93 7.59
CA ASP A 149 -6.66 1.64 8.92
C ASP A 149 -7.40 0.30 8.89
N ILE A 150 -6.84 -0.67 9.60
CA ILE A 150 -7.39 -2.02 9.75
C ILE A 150 -7.69 -2.35 11.22
N THR A 151 -7.87 -1.34 12.06
CA THR A 151 -8.03 -1.49 13.52
C THR A 151 -9.14 -2.47 13.87
N LEU A 152 -10.31 -2.32 13.24
CA LEU A 152 -11.46 -3.19 13.50
C LEU A 152 -11.19 -4.65 13.11
N ASN A 153 -10.44 -4.87 12.02
CA ASN A 153 -10.08 -6.20 11.56
C ASN A 153 -9.06 -6.85 12.49
N VAL A 154 -8.01 -6.12 12.88
CA VAL A 154 -6.96 -6.63 13.78
C VAL A 154 -7.51 -7.00 15.15
N ARG A 155 -8.47 -6.25 15.69
CA ARG A 155 -9.15 -6.58 16.96
C ARG A 155 -9.87 -7.93 16.94
N THR A 156 -10.17 -8.49 15.76
CA THR A 156 -10.74 -9.84 15.64
C THR A 156 -9.70 -10.95 15.75
N ILE A 157 -8.41 -10.63 15.74
CA ILE A 157 -7.31 -11.60 15.82
C ILE A 157 -7.08 -11.94 17.29
N ALA A 158 -7.44 -13.14 17.71
CA ALA A 158 -7.46 -13.54 19.11
C ALA A 158 -6.12 -13.41 19.86
N VAL A 159 -5.00 -13.51 19.15
CA VAL A 159 -3.65 -13.40 19.77
C VAL A 159 -3.18 -11.96 19.95
N VAL A 160 -3.90 -10.98 19.41
CA VAL A 160 -3.58 -9.55 19.58
C VAL A 160 -4.36 -9.02 20.78
N PRO A 161 -3.69 -8.63 21.87
CA PRO A 161 -4.40 -8.13 23.06
C PRO A 161 -4.99 -6.74 22.78
N GLU A 162 -6.26 -6.53 23.08
CA GLU A 162 -6.88 -5.19 23.08
C GLU A 162 -6.34 -4.33 24.24
N GLN A 163 -5.96 -4.98 25.35
CA GLN A 163 -5.34 -4.38 26.52
C GLN A 163 -4.07 -5.14 26.84
N LEU A 164 -2.94 -4.43 26.98
CA LEU A 164 -1.67 -5.00 27.38
C LEU A 164 -1.77 -5.56 28.81
N ASP A 165 -1.06 -6.66 29.09
CA ASP A 165 -0.98 -7.25 30.41
C ASP A 165 -0.09 -6.41 31.32
N GLU A 166 -0.66 -5.87 32.39
CA GLU A 166 0.04 -5.05 33.40
C GLU A 166 0.43 -5.84 34.66
N SER A 167 0.25 -7.16 34.64
CA SER A 167 0.53 -8.00 35.82
C SER A 167 1.99 -8.01 36.25
N VAL A 168 2.92 -7.82 35.32
CA VAL A 168 4.37 -7.80 35.56
C VAL A 168 4.91 -6.37 35.63
N ARG A 169 4.44 -5.49 34.74
CA ARG A 169 4.87 -4.08 34.69
C ARG A 169 3.77 -3.18 34.15
N PRO A 170 3.76 -1.89 34.52
CA PRO A 170 2.80 -0.92 34.00
C PRO A 170 2.92 -0.81 32.47
N ALA A 171 1.78 -0.60 31.78
CA ALA A 171 1.77 -0.31 30.38
C ALA A 171 2.42 1.05 30.09
N PRO A 172 3.13 1.20 28.96
CA PRO A 172 3.68 2.48 28.53
C PRO A 172 2.56 3.47 28.18
N GLU A 173 2.86 4.78 28.23
CA GLU A 173 1.95 5.83 27.75
C GLU A 173 1.69 5.67 26.25
N LEU A 174 2.75 5.34 25.47
CA LEU A 174 2.67 5.07 24.05
C LEU A 174 3.58 3.91 23.68
N LEU A 175 3.05 2.97 22.90
CA LEU A 175 3.82 1.86 22.33
C LEU A 175 3.34 1.58 20.90
N GLU A 176 4.23 1.79 19.94
CA GLU A 176 4.06 1.34 18.56
C GLU A 176 4.84 0.05 18.36
N VAL A 177 4.18 -1.01 17.90
CA VAL A 177 4.81 -2.30 17.61
C VAL A 177 4.53 -2.75 16.20
N ARG A 178 5.48 -3.44 15.61
CA ARG A 178 5.43 -3.98 14.25
C ARG A 178 5.42 -5.48 14.28
N GLY A 179 4.59 -6.05 13.43
CA GLY A 179 4.48 -7.50 13.33
C GLY A 179 4.02 -7.95 11.96
N GLU A 180 3.96 -9.25 11.81
CA GLU A 180 3.47 -9.89 10.60
C GLU A 180 2.22 -10.68 10.92
N VAL A 181 1.10 -10.37 10.25
CA VAL A 181 -0.14 -11.16 10.31
C VAL A 181 -0.05 -12.26 9.27
N PHE A 182 -0.37 -13.47 9.67
CA PHE A 182 -0.30 -14.65 8.82
C PHE A 182 -1.48 -15.60 9.06
N LEU A 183 -1.66 -16.55 8.17
CA LEU A 183 -2.58 -17.66 8.35
C LEU A 183 -1.76 -18.93 8.56
N PRO A 184 -1.94 -19.68 9.67
CA PRO A 184 -1.29 -20.96 9.87
C PRO A 184 -1.58 -21.93 8.71
N VAL A 185 -0.58 -22.73 8.31
CA VAL A 185 -0.67 -23.63 7.12
C VAL A 185 -1.87 -24.58 7.25
N GLU A 186 -2.03 -25.22 8.41
CA GLU A 186 -3.15 -26.14 8.64
C GLU A 186 -4.52 -25.47 8.51
N ASP A 187 -4.62 -24.23 8.99
CA ASP A 187 -5.86 -23.46 8.94
C ASP A 187 -6.15 -22.92 7.54
N PHE A 188 -5.11 -22.61 6.77
CA PHE A 188 -5.21 -22.29 5.36
C PHE A 188 -5.78 -23.45 4.55
N GLU A 189 -5.29 -24.66 4.78
CA GLU A 189 -5.80 -25.87 4.12
C GLU A 189 -7.29 -26.11 4.44
N LYS A 190 -7.67 -25.99 5.73
CA LYS A 190 -9.06 -26.11 6.18
C LYS A 190 -9.96 -25.02 5.55
N LEU A 191 -9.45 -23.78 5.44
CA LEU A 191 -10.17 -22.68 4.82
C LEU A 191 -10.44 -22.96 3.34
N ASN A 192 -9.42 -23.37 2.59
CA ASN A 192 -9.56 -23.68 1.18
C ASN A 192 -10.49 -24.88 0.92
N GLN A 193 -10.46 -25.90 1.77
CA GLN A 193 -11.40 -27.02 1.69
C GLN A 193 -12.85 -26.54 1.86
N ARG A 194 -13.14 -25.64 2.81
CA ARG A 194 -14.48 -25.06 3.01
C ARG A 194 -14.90 -24.23 1.80
N ILE A 195 -14.04 -23.34 1.28
CA ILE A 195 -14.32 -22.51 0.12
C ILE A 195 -14.67 -23.38 -1.10
N THR A 196 -13.90 -24.45 -1.31
CA THR A 196 -14.12 -25.40 -2.41
C THR A 196 -15.45 -26.15 -2.25
N ALA A 197 -15.78 -26.56 -1.03
CA ALA A 197 -17.04 -27.25 -0.74
C ALA A 197 -18.27 -26.37 -0.93
N ASP A 198 -18.16 -25.09 -0.53
CA ASP A 198 -19.25 -24.11 -0.66
C ASP A 198 -19.39 -23.57 -2.09
N GLY A 199 -18.36 -23.68 -2.92
CA GLY A 199 -18.33 -23.18 -4.31
C GLY A 199 -18.56 -21.66 -4.44
N SER A 200 -18.35 -20.92 -3.35
CA SER A 200 -18.65 -19.48 -3.28
C SER A 200 -17.57 -18.60 -3.94
N HIS A 201 -16.33 -19.03 -3.88
CA HIS A 201 -15.16 -18.32 -4.42
C HIS A 201 -14.09 -19.31 -4.87
N ALA A 202 -13.11 -18.85 -5.66
CA ALA A 202 -11.90 -19.60 -5.90
C ALA A 202 -11.09 -19.75 -4.59
N PRO A 203 -10.43 -20.89 -4.33
CA PRO A 203 -9.55 -21.06 -3.19
C PRO A 203 -8.38 -20.07 -3.25
N PHE A 204 -7.84 -19.71 -2.10
CA PHE A 204 -6.67 -18.83 -2.04
C PHE A 204 -5.41 -19.56 -2.54
N ALA A 205 -4.58 -18.84 -3.28
CA ALA A 205 -3.38 -19.39 -3.89
C ALA A 205 -2.28 -19.79 -2.87
N ASN A 206 -2.16 -19.08 -1.76
CA ASN A 206 -1.20 -19.36 -0.69
C ASN A 206 -1.62 -18.73 0.65
N PRO A 207 -1.00 -19.12 1.78
CA PRO A 207 -1.32 -18.59 3.10
C PRO A 207 -1.17 -17.07 3.22
N ARG A 208 -0.15 -16.47 2.58
CA ARG A 208 0.06 -15.03 2.56
C ARG A 208 -1.10 -14.28 1.89
N ASN A 209 -1.53 -14.72 0.71
CA ASN A 209 -2.66 -14.10 -0.01
C ASN A 209 -3.97 -14.30 0.77
N ALA A 210 -4.14 -15.47 1.41
CA ALA A 210 -5.27 -15.73 2.29
C ALA A 210 -5.28 -14.79 3.51
N ALA A 211 -4.14 -14.59 4.16
CA ALA A 211 -4.00 -13.65 5.27
C ALA A 211 -4.29 -12.21 4.84
N ALA A 212 -3.65 -11.74 3.76
CA ALA A 212 -3.84 -10.39 3.23
C ALA A 212 -5.30 -10.13 2.80
N GLY A 213 -5.90 -11.08 2.08
CA GLY A 213 -7.30 -11.00 1.65
C GLY A 213 -8.29 -11.06 2.81
N SER A 214 -7.99 -11.82 3.86
CA SER A 214 -8.82 -11.95 5.07
C SER A 214 -8.71 -10.73 5.97
N LEU A 215 -7.52 -10.16 6.13
CA LEU A 215 -7.30 -8.98 6.97
C LEU A 215 -7.88 -7.69 6.36
N ARG A 216 -7.93 -7.60 5.04
CA ARG A 216 -8.45 -6.43 4.31
C ARG A 216 -9.90 -6.60 3.85
N GLN A 217 -10.73 -7.26 4.65
CA GLN A 217 -12.18 -7.35 4.44
C GLN A 217 -12.85 -6.05 4.89
N LYS A 218 -13.75 -5.52 4.07
CA LYS A 218 -14.54 -4.32 4.41
C LYS A 218 -15.46 -4.54 5.61
N ASP A 219 -15.90 -5.77 5.82
CA ASP A 219 -16.67 -6.21 6.98
C ASP A 219 -15.77 -6.99 7.96
N PRO A 220 -15.45 -6.44 9.14
CA PRO A 220 -14.62 -7.12 10.13
C PRO A 220 -15.18 -8.47 10.59
N ARG A 221 -16.51 -8.69 10.47
CA ARG A 221 -17.14 -9.97 10.80
C ARG A 221 -16.65 -11.10 9.90
N VAL A 222 -16.32 -10.78 8.65
CA VAL A 222 -15.70 -11.75 7.72
C VAL A 222 -14.28 -12.07 8.19
N THR A 223 -13.52 -11.08 8.59
CA THR A 223 -12.17 -11.28 9.19
C THR A 223 -12.24 -12.16 10.43
N ALA A 224 -13.23 -11.95 11.32
CA ALA A 224 -13.43 -12.73 12.52
C ALA A 224 -13.67 -14.23 12.26
N THR A 225 -14.17 -14.62 11.08
CA THR A 225 -14.32 -16.02 10.68
C THR A 225 -13.02 -16.67 10.20
N ARG A 226 -11.93 -15.90 10.08
CA ARG A 226 -10.64 -16.35 9.57
C ARG A 226 -9.66 -16.57 10.74
N PRO A 227 -9.02 -17.73 10.84
CA PRO A 227 -8.10 -18.05 11.92
C PRO A 227 -6.73 -17.36 11.71
N LEU A 228 -6.74 -16.02 11.65
CA LEU A 228 -5.52 -15.23 11.52
C LEU A 228 -4.71 -15.28 12.81
N SER A 229 -3.39 -15.24 12.68
CA SER A 229 -2.45 -15.10 13.77
C SER A 229 -1.45 -13.99 13.48
N MET A 230 -0.66 -13.61 14.48
CA MET A 230 0.33 -12.53 14.37
C MET A 230 1.56 -12.85 15.21
N ILE A 231 2.71 -12.38 14.77
CA ILE A 231 3.95 -12.35 15.55
C ILE A 231 4.51 -10.92 15.47
N VAL A 232 4.83 -10.35 16.63
CA VAL A 232 5.48 -9.04 16.74
C VAL A 232 6.99 -9.21 16.60
N HIS A 233 7.63 -8.35 15.83
CA HIS A 233 9.06 -8.42 15.52
C HIS A 233 9.81 -7.10 15.62
N GLY A 234 9.16 -6.01 16.03
CA GLY A 234 9.81 -4.70 16.14
C GLY A 234 9.06 -3.70 16.97
N VAL A 235 9.77 -2.67 17.40
CA VAL A 235 9.24 -1.53 18.15
C VAL A 235 9.44 -0.27 17.30
N GLY A 236 8.42 0.57 17.23
CA GLY A 236 8.45 1.91 16.67
C GLY A 236 8.55 2.98 17.74
N ALA A 237 7.55 3.87 17.82
CA ALA A 237 7.48 4.90 18.85
C ALA A 237 7.24 4.30 20.24
N TYR A 238 7.91 4.85 21.24
CA TYR A 238 7.79 4.41 22.62
C TYR A 238 7.88 5.61 23.58
N THR A 239 6.94 5.68 24.51
CA THR A 239 6.96 6.60 25.64
C THR A 239 6.69 5.81 26.92
N PRO A 240 7.57 5.83 27.92
CA PRO A 240 7.41 5.05 29.14
C PRO A 240 6.17 5.49 29.95
N ALA A 241 5.77 4.68 30.94
CA ALA A 241 4.66 4.99 31.83
C ALA A 241 4.93 6.25 32.67
N ALA A 242 3.91 7.12 32.84
CA ALA A 242 4.05 8.43 33.52
C ALA A 242 4.30 8.33 35.04
N GLN A 243 3.93 7.24 35.70
CA GLN A 243 4.11 7.06 37.16
C GLN A 243 4.49 5.61 37.51
N GLY A 244 5.53 5.45 38.37
CA GLY A 244 5.81 4.22 39.12
C GLY A 244 6.55 3.10 38.39
N GLY A 245 6.93 3.27 37.13
CA GLY A 245 7.80 2.35 36.42
C GLY A 245 9.25 2.82 36.40
N GLU A 246 10.23 1.92 36.54
CA GLU A 246 11.59 2.22 36.12
C GLU A 246 11.51 2.62 34.64
N ASP A 247 12.20 3.71 34.24
CA ASP A 247 12.31 4.15 32.84
C ASP A 247 13.10 3.08 32.04
N VAL A 248 12.37 2.11 31.54
CA VAL A 248 12.98 0.98 30.82
C VAL A 248 13.21 1.39 29.37
N ALA A 249 14.34 2.02 29.15
CA ALA A 249 14.81 2.22 27.78
C ALA A 249 15.12 0.86 27.15
N PHE A 250 14.59 0.58 25.97
CA PHE A 250 14.98 -0.60 25.21
C PHE A 250 16.48 -0.51 24.84
N THR A 251 17.28 -1.46 25.35
CA THR A 251 18.71 -1.51 25.11
C THR A 251 19.09 -2.43 23.94
N SER A 252 18.32 -3.49 23.74
CA SER A 252 18.52 -4.46 22.66
C SER A 252 17.20 -4.99 22.11
N GLN A 253 17.26 -5.57 20.92
CA GLN A 253 16.13 -6.21 20.26
C GLN A 253 15.61 -7.41 21.09
N SER A 254 16.52 -8.20 21.63
CA SER A 254 16.19 -9.36 22.47
C SER A 254 15.53 -8.95 23.80
N GLN A 255 15.99 -7.87 24.42
CA GLN A 255 15.34 -7.31 25.61
C GLN A 255 13.95 -6.76 25.25
N ALA A 256 13.82 -6.06 24.11
CA ALA A 256 12.52 -5.58 23.66
C ALA A 256 11.51 -6.73 23.52
N TYR A 257 11.93 -7.89 22.99
CA TYR A 257 11.05 -9.06 22.91
C TYR A 257 10.63 -9.57 24.28
N THR A 258 11.55 -9.60 25.26
CA THR A 258 11.20 -9.97 26.63
C THR A 258 10.13 -9.05 27.19
N LEU A 259 10.28 -7.73 27.03
CA LEU A 259 9.34 -6.72 27.52
C LEU A 259 7.98 -6.80 26.83
N LEU A 260 7.98 -6.97 25.51
CA LEU A 260 6.75 -7.13 24.72
C LEU A 260 5.98 -8.39 25.14
N GLY A 261 6.70 -9.49 25.43
CA GLY A 261 6.11 -10.72 25.96
C GLY A 261 5.50 -10.55 27.35
N GLU A 262 6.12 -9.75 28.23
CA GLU A 262 5.57 -9.43 29.55
C GLU A 262 4.27 -8.62 29.45
N TRP A 263 4.08 -7.82 28.39
CA TRP A 263 2.82 -7.13 28.08
C TRP A 263 1.81 -8.00 27.32
N GLY A 264 2.09 -9.30 27.12
CA GLY A 264 1.18 -10.26 26.48
C GLY A 264 1.15 -10.20 24.95
N LEU A 265 2.08 -9.50 24.30
CA LEU A 265 2.16 -9.45 22.85
C LEU A 265 2.70 -10.78 22.27
N PRO A 266 2.17 -11.25 21.11
CA PRO A 266 2.57 -12.52 20.53
C PRO A 266 3.96 -12.42 19.90
N LEU A 267 4.87 -13.25 20.37
CA LEU A 267 6.26 -13.34 19.92
C LEU A 267 6.58 -14.71 19.34
N SER A 268 7.58 -14.77 18.47
CA SER A 268 8.16 -16.04 18.05
C SER A 268 8.95 -16.69 19.18
N ASP A 269 8.80 -17.97 19.39
CA ASP A 269 9.65 -18.80 20.23
C ASP A 269 10.93 -19.29 19.52
N ARG A 270 11.09 -18.92 18.24
CA ARG A 270 12.14 -19.42 17.34
C ARG A 270 13.21 -18.38 17.03
N TYR A 271 13.26 -17.22 17.72
CA TYR A 271 14.39 -16.31 17.59
C TYR A 271 15.60 -16.78 18.41
N ARG A 272 16.80 -16.41 17.98
CA ARG A 272 18.05 -16.75 18.64
C ARG A 272 19.01 -15.57 18.64
N VAL A 273 19.62 -15.27 19.79
CA VAL A 273 20.73 -14.32 19.87
C VAL A 273 22.04 -15.08 19.77
N VAL A 274 22.92 -14.65 18.89
CA VAL A 274 24.20 -15.30 18.56
C VAL A 274 25.32 -14.26 18.55
N ALA A 275 26.55 -14.70 18.84
CA ALA A 275 27.70 -13.80 18.94
C ALA A 275 28.50 -13.68 17.63
N THR A 276 28.39 -14.66 16.73
CA THR A 276 29.24 -14.78 15.55
C THR A 276 28.43 -14.99 14.27
N MET A 277 29.05 -14.60 13.15
CA MET A 277 28.47 -14.87 11.83
C MET A 277 28.44 -16.36 11.46
N ASP A 278 29.31 -17.18 12.07
CA ASP A 278 29.25 -18.65 11.91
C ASP A 278 27.93 -19.19 12.47
N GLU A 279 27.55 -18.77 13.67
CA GLU A 279 26.28 -19.14 14.29
C GLU A 279 25.06 -18.58 13.52
N VAL A 280 25.18 -17.38 12.91
CA VAL A 280 24.14 -16.87 11.99
C VAL A 280 23.97 -17.82 10.81
N ARG A 281 25.08 -18.27 10.19
CA ARG A 281 25.04 -19.21 9.05
C ARG A 281 24.48 -20.58 9.45
N GLU A 282 24.80 -21.06 10.63
CA GLU A 282 24.20 -22.30 11.17
C GLU A 282 22.70 -22.17 11.32
N TYR A 283 22.21 -21.03 11.86
CA TYR A 283 20.78 -20.77 12.00
C TYR A 283 20.07 -20.70 10.63
N VAL A 284 20.67 -20.01 9.66
CA VAL A 284 20.17 -19.94 8.27
C VAL A 284 20.10 -21.34 7.65
N ALA A 285 21.17 -22.13 7.75
CA ALA A 285 21.23 -23.48 7.17
C ALA A 285 20.24 -24.44 7.84
N HIS A 286 20.07 -24.33 9.17
CA HIS A 286 19.11 -25.13 9.91
C HIS A 286 17.70 -24.95 9.38
N TYR A 287 17.21 -23.70 9.30
CA TYR A 287 15.84 -23.44 8.84
C TYR A 287 15.68 -23.54 7.32
N GLN A 288 16.75 -23.49 6.54
CA GLN A 288 16.68 -23.85 5.12
C GLN A 288 16.34 -25.34 4.94
N ALA A 289 16.89 -26.21 5.79
CA ALA A 289 16.58 -27.65 5.78
C ALA A 289 15.23 -27.98 6.45
N HIS A 290 14.74 -27.11 7.35
CA HIS A 290 13.54 -27.29 8.16
C HIS A 290 12.51 -26.20 7.87
N ARG A 291 12.42 -25.78 6.60
CA ARG A 291 11.57 -24.64 6.17
C ARG A 291 10.10 -24.82 6.49
N HIS A 292 9.62 -26.07 6.49
CA HIS A 292 8.22 -26.43 6.70
C HIS A 292 7.89 -26.88 8.14
N ASP A 293 8.83 -26.83 9.07
CA ASP A 293 8.59 -27.18 10.48
C ASP A 293 7.78 -26.12 11.26
N PRO A 294 7.87 -24.81 10.95
CA PRO A 294 6.98 -23.82 11.55
C PRO A 294 5.52 -24.03 11.13
N ALA A 295 4.59 -23.64 12.00
CA ALA A 295 3.15 -23.66 11.68
C ALA A 295 2.73 -22.62 10.62
N TYR A 296 3.65 -21.83 10.11
CA TYR A 296 3.48 -20.75 9.13
C TYR A 296 4.59 -20.79 8.08
N GLU A 297 4.30 -20.26 6.90
CA GLU A 297 5.29 -20.17 5.83
C GLU A 297 6.35 -19.12 6.12
N ILE A 298 7.59 -19.44 5.73
CA ILE A 298 8.74 -18.54 5.81
C ILE A 298 9.43 -18.41 4.45
N ASP A 299 9.90 -17.22 4.12
CA ASP A 299 10.64 -16.95 2.87
C ASP A 299 12.13 -16.70 3.12
N GLY A 300 12.60 -16.86 4.36
CA GLY A 300 13.99 -16.67 4.75
C GLY A 300 14.20 -16.45 6.24
N ILE A 301 15.32 -15.80 6.55
CA ILE A 301 15.73 -15.42 7.91
C ILE A 301 16.00 -13.93 7.96
N VAL A 302 15.59 -13.28 9.05
CA VAL A 302 15.98 -11.90 9.33
C VAL A 302 17.11 -11.93 10.37
N THR A 303 18.21 -11.25 10.06
CA THR A 303 19.33 -11.04 11.00
C THR A 303 19.40 -9.56 11.34
N LYS A 304 19.45 -9.25 12.65
CA LYS A 304 19.50 -7.87 13.18
C LYS A 304 20.72 -7.73 14.08
N VAL A 305 21.35 -6.57 14.10
CA VAL A 305 22.26 -6.20 15.19
C VAL A 305 21.44 -6.07 16.45
N ASP A 306 21.78 -6.78 17.54
CA ASP A 306 20.91 -6.87 18.72
C ASP A 306 20.86 -5.54 19.51
N ASP A 307 21.97 -4.82 19.62
CA ASP A 307 22.11 -3.57 20.39
C ASP A 307 21.45 -2.37 19.69
N PHE A 308 20.46 -1.73 20.34
CA PHE A 308 19.77 -0.55 19.79
C PHE A 308 20.63 0.71 19.67
N ALA A 309 21.64 0.88 20.51
CA ALA A 309 22.55 2.01 20.35
C ALA A 309 23.40 1.85 19.09
N LEU A 310 23.81 0.62 18.77
CA LEU A 310 24.51 0.31 17.52
C LEU A 310 23.58 0.41 16.31
N GLN A 311 22.32 -0.01 16.41
CA GLN A 311 21.31 0.17 15.35
C GLN A 311 21.12 1.65 15.02
N ARG A 312 20.98 2.52 16.04
CA ARG A 312 20.86 3.98 15.81
C ARG A 312 22.11 4.58 15.14
N ARG A 313 23.31 4.10 15.48
CA ARG A 313 24.57 4.55 14.84
C ARG A 313 24.66 4.13 13.38
N LEU A 314 24.29 2.89 13.06
CA LEU A 314 24.26 2.38 11.68
C LEU A 314 23.19 3.08 10.84
N GLY A 315 22.06 3.44 11.47
CA GLY A 315 20.97 4.17 10.81
C GLY A 315 20.33 3.39 9.67
N SER A 316 19.64 4.13 8.79
CA SER A 316 18.90 3.57 7.68
C SER A 316 19.22 4.28 6.36
N THR A 317 19.00 3.61 5.26
CA THR A 317 18.95 4.19 3.92
C THR A 317 17.53 4.73 3.65
N SER A 318 17.30 5.29 2.47
CA SER A 318 15.93 5.69 2.06
C SER A 318 14.94 4.52 1.96
N ARG A 319 15.39 3.26 2.02
CA ARG A 319 14.53 2.07 1.83
C ARG A 319 14.62 1.05 2.96
N ALA A 320 15.78 0.90 3.59
CA ALA A 320 16.03 -0.20 4.51
C ALA A 320 17.03 0.19 5.61
N PRO A 321 16.90 -0.39 6.82
CA PRO A 321 17.86 -0.25 7.89
C PRO A 321 19.21 -0.89 7.49
N ARG A 322 20.32 -0.30 7.95
CA ARG A 322 21.66 -0.87 7.73
C ARG A 322 22.01 -1.95 8.75
N TRP A 323 21.28 -1.95 9.87
CA TRP A 323 21.47 -2.86 10.99
C TRP A 323 20.68 -4.17 10.91
N ALA A 324 19.88 -4.35 9.83
CA ALA A 324 19.12 -5.58 9.60
C ALA A 324 19.20 -6.00 8.13
N ILE A 325 19.12 -7.31 7.90
CA ILE A 325 19.10 -7.91 6.57
C ILE A 325 18.18 -9.12 6.56
N ALA A 326 17.50 -9.34 5.44
CA ALA A 326 16.74 -10.55 5.15
C ALA A 326 17.56 -11.48 4.24
N TYR A 327 17.97 -12.63 4.78
CA TYR A 327 18.51 -13.71 3.96
C TYR A 327 17.33 -14.48 3.36
N LYS A 328 17.20 -14.42 2.04
CA LYS A 328 16.11 -15.09 1.32
C LYS A 328 16.54 -16.47 0.85
N TYR A 329 15.71 -17.47 1.14
CA TYR A 329 15.95 -18.81 0.63
C TYR A 329 15.79 -18.84 -0.89
N PRO A 330 16.53 -19.74 -1.58
CA PRO A 330 16.28 -19.98 -2.98
C PRO A 330 14.80 -20.33 -3.19
N PRO A 331 14.17 -19.81 -4.26
CA PRO A 331 12.80 -20.19 -4.58
C PRO A 331 12.72 -21.69 -4.84
N GLU A 332 11.62 -22.29 -4.43
CA GLU A 332 11.33 -23.69 -4.72
C GLU A 332 11.19 -23.89 -6.22
N GLU A 333 11.86 -24.89 -6.76
CA GLU A 333 11.80 -25.27 -8.17
C GLU A 333 11.14 -26.65 -8.32
N VAL A 334 10.18 -26.72 -9.23
CA VAL A 334 9.48 -27.97 -9.60
C VAL A 334 9.53 -28.16 -11.10
N THR A 335 9.28 -29.38 -11.56
CA THR A 335 9.20 -29.66 -12.99
C THR A 335 7.78 -30.03 -13.40
N THR A 336 7.34 -29.52 -14.55
CA THR A 336 6.03 -29.83 -15.13
C THR A 336 6.12 -29.84 -16.66
N THR A 337 5.09 -30.34 -17.35
CA THR A 337 5.01 -30.34 -18.81
C THR A 337 4.47 -28.99 -19.31
N LEU A 338 5.17 -28.37 -20.25
CA LEU A 338 4.70 -27.19 -20.99
C LEU A 338 3.76 -27.62 -22.11
N VAL A 339 2.47 -27.59 -21.85
CA VAL A 339 1.43 -28.07 -22.77
C VAL A 339 1.29 -27.16 -23.99
N ASP A 340 1.36 -25.83 -23.79
CA ASP A 340 1.26 -24.85 -24.86
C ASP A 340 1.95 -23.53 -24.50
N ILE A 341 2.20 -22.67 -25.51
CA ILE A 341 2.61 -21.28 -25.31
C ILE A 341 1.59 -20.40 -26.03
N LYS A 342 0.83 -19.63 -25.26
CA LYS A 342 -0.18 -18.70 -25.74
C LYS A 342 0.30 -17.25 -25.61
N VAL A 343 -0.43 -16.32 -26.21
CA VAL A 343 -0.15 -14.89 -26.10
C VAL A 343 -1.36 -14.13 -25.60
N GLY A 344 -1.14 -13.15 -24.73
CA GLY A 344 -2.14 -12.23 -24.22
C GLY A 344 -1.90 -10.80 -24.72
N VAL A 345 -2.96 -10.03 -24.94
CA VAL A 345 -2.90 -8.64 -25.39
C VAL A 345 -3.22 -7.72 -24.20
N GLY A 346 -2.21 -7.02 -23.69
CA GLY A 346 -2.39 -6.10 -22.58
C GLY A 346 -3.03 -4.76 -23.00
N ARG A 347 -3.44 -3.97 -22.01
CA ARG A 347 -4.15 -2.67 -22.19
C ARG A 347 -3.41 -1.64 -23.08
N THR A 348 -2.09 -1.75 -23.22
CA THR A 348 -1.26 -0.88 -24.08
C THR A 348 -0.89 -1.54 -25.41
N GLY A 349 -1.58 -2.61 -25.76
CA GLY A 349 -1.35 -3.37 -26.99
C GLY A 349 -0.16 -4.34 -26.95
N ARG A 350 0.63 -4.39 -25.85
CA ARG A 350 1.74 -5.33 -25.72
C ARG A 350 1.24 -6.76 -25.79
N VAL A 351 1.84 -7.56 -26.68
CA VAL A 351 1.53 -8.98 -26.85
C VAL A 351 2.59 -9.79 -26.12
N THR A 352 2.17 -10.48 -25.06
CA THR A 352 3.08 -11.17 -24.15
C THR A 352 2.86 -12.67 -24.18
N PRO A 353 3.88 -13.49 -24.47
CA PRO A 353 3.78 -14.95 -24.40
C PRO A 353 3.75 -15.44 -22.94
N TYR A 354 2.95 -16.46 -22.69
CA TYR A 354 2.91 -17.20 -21.44
C TYR A 354 2.78 -18.70 -21.69
N GLY A 355 3.39 -19.48 -20.81
CA GLY A 355 3.30 -20.96 -20.87
C GLY A 355 2.03 -21.43 -20.17
N VAL A 356 1.37 -22.40 -20.79
CA VAL A 356 0.29 -23.22 -20.23
C VAL A 356 0.92 -24.57 -19.88
N MET A 357 0.82 -24.98 -18.62
CA MET A 357 1.49 -26.16 -18.10
C MET A 357 0.49 -27.15 -17.52
N GLU A 358 0.89 -28.40 -17.38
CA GLU A 358 0.17 -29.29 -16.47
C GLU A 358 0.21 -28.70 -15.06
N PRO A 359 -0.95 -28.63 -14.35
CA PRO A 359 -1.00 -28.07 -13.01
C PRO A 359 0.00 -28.72 -12.07
N VAL A 360 0.77 -27.92 -11.35
CA VAL A 360 1.77 -28.38 -10.39
C VAL A 360 1.80 -27.45 -9.18
N VAL A 361 1.98 -28.04 -8.00
CA VAL A 361 2.13 -27.29 -6.77
C VAL A 361 3.58 -26.82 -6.61
N VAL A 362 3.77 -25.50 -6.44
CA VAL A 362 5.06 -24.88 -6.15
C VAL A 362 4.89 -23.76 -5.11
N ALA A 363 5.71 -23.79 -4.06
CA ALA A 363 5.61 -22.87 -2.93
C ALA A 363 4.16 -22.70 -2.44
N GLY A 364 3.51 -23.83 -2.13
CA GLY A 364 2.17 -23.91 -1.53
C GLY A 364 1.01 -23.49 -2.42
N SER A 365 1.18 -23.27 -3.74
CA SER A 365 0.07 -23.00 -4.65
C SER A 365 0.16 -23.79 -5.94
N GLU A 366 -1.01 -24.16 -6.47
CA GLU A 366 -1.13 -24.78 -7.78
C GLU A 366 -0.90 -23.73 -8.87
N VAL A 367 -0.05 -24.07 -9.84
CA VAL A 367 0.34 -23.20 -10.95
C VAL A 367 0.12 -23.92 -12.26
N GLU A 368 -0.67 -23.31 -13.15
CA GLU A 368 -0.93 -23.77 -14.50
C GLU A 368 -0.36 -22.81 -15.56
N PHE A 369 -0.18 -21.52 -15.18
CA PHE A 369 0.30 -20.48 -16.08
C PHE A 369 1.56 -19.80 -15.56
N ALA A 370 2.52 -19.52 -16.45
CA ALA A 370 3.69 -18.75 -16.11
C ALA A 370 4.12 -17.82 -17.25
N THR A 371 4.61 -16.62 -16.88
CA THR A 371 5.07 -15.65 -17.88
C THR A 371 6.32 -16.11 -18.61
N LEU A 372 6.38 -15.79 -19.90
CA LEU A 372 7.58 -15.92 -20.74
C LEU A 372 8.09 -14.55 -21.23
N HIS A 373 7.52 -13.47 -20.69
CA HIS A 373 7.89 -12.06 -20.85
C HIS A 373 7.83 -11.52 -22.29
N ASN A 374 8.56 -12.12 -23.24
CA ASN A 374 8.60 -11.75 -24.65
C ASN A 374 9.18 -12.87 -25.53
N ALA A 375 9.10 -12.76 -26.85
CA ALA A 375 9.58 -13.75 -27.78
C ALA A 375 11.10 -14.01 -27.68
N GLN A 376 11.90 -13.00 -27.38
CA GLN A 376 13.35 -13.15 -27.21
C GLN A 376 13.68 -13.98 -25.96
N GLU A 377 12.91 -13.82 -24.89
CA GLU A 377 13.06 -14.64 -23.68
C GLU A 377 12.68 -16.12 -23.93
N VAL A 378 11.64 -16.37 -24.72
CA VAL A 378 11.29 -17.74 -25.15
C VAL A 378 12.47 -18.36 -25.90
N ALA A 379 13.03 -17.65 -26.88
CA ALA A 379 14.18 -18.10 -27.64
C ALA A 379 15.45 -18.26 -26.76
N ARG A 380 15.72 -17.29 -25.89
CA ARG A 380 16.89 -17.32 -24.97
C ARG A 380 16.82 -18.50 -24.01
N LYS A 381 15.64 -18.78 -23.44
CA LYS A 381 15.41 -19.91 -22.56
C LYS A 381 15.39 -21.23 -23.33
N GLY A 382 15.17 -21.19 -24.63
CA GLY A 382 15.16 -22.34 -25.51
C GLY A 382 14.02 -23.32 -25.23
N VAL A 383 12.92 -22.83 -24.65
CA VAL A 383 11.74 -23.65 -24.33
C VAL A 383 10.88 -23.90 -25.56
N ARG A 384 10.29 -25.09 -25.63
CA ARG A 384 9.41 -25.55 -26.72
C ARG A 384 8.12 -26.11 -26.13
N VAL A 385 7.06 -26.01 -26.88
CA VAL A 385 5.79 -26.68 -26.53
C VAL A 385 6.02 -28.19 -26.50
N GLY A 386 5.64 -28.83 -25.41
CA GLY A 386 5.90 -30.24 -25.12
C GLY A 386 7.10 -30.51 -24.21
N ASP A 387 7.92 -29.49 -23.90
CA ASP A 387 9.05 -29.64 -22.97
C ASP A 387 8.59 -29.98 -21.56
N THR A 388 9.38 -30.79 -20.85
CA THR A 388 9.42 -30.72 -19.40
C THR A 388 10.19 -29.46 -19.02
N VAL A 389 9.57 -28.55 -18.29
CA VAL A 389 10.17 -27.27 -17.88
C VAL A 389 10.38 -27.20 -16.38
N VAL A 390 11.41 -26.48 -15.97
CA VAL A 390 11.60 -26.08 -14.57
C VAL A 390 10.81 -24.82 -14.31
N LEU A 391 9.94 -24.86 -13.32
CA LEU A 391 9.08 -23.78 -12.86
C LEU A 391 9.52 -23.34 -11.47
N ARG A 392 9.55 -22.02 -11.23
CA ARG A 392 9.71 -21.44 -9.89
C ARG A 392 8.82 -20.23 -9.71
N LYS A 393 8.66 -19.77 -8.47
CA LYS A 393 8.04 -18.47 -8.17
C LYS A 393 9.13 -17.44 -7.91
N ALA A 394 9.26 -16.46 -8.81
CA ALA A 394 10.16 -15.33 -8.62
C ALA A 394 9.72 -14.49 -7.42
N GLY A 395 10.60 -14.37 -6.39
CA GLY A 395 10.30 -13.69 -5.15
C GLY A 395 9.11 -14.29 -4.38
N ASP A 396 8.88 -15.59 -4.52
CA ASP A 396 7.79 -16.38 -3.97
C ASP A 396 6.36 -15.88 -4.38
N VAL A 397 6.25 -15.09 -5.45
CA VAL A 397 4.99 -14.47 -5.89
C VAL A 397 4.62 -14.82 -7.33
N ILE A 398 5.52 -14.55 -8.30
CA ILE A 398 5.19 -14.66 -9.73
C ILE A 398 5.77 -15.94 -10.32
N PRO A 399 4.92 -16.85 -10.86
CA PRO A 399 5.42 -18.04 -11.56
C PRO A 399 6.22 -17.66 -12.82
N GLU A 400 7.40 -18.24 -12.96
CA GLU A 400 8.21 -18.12 -14.17
C GLU A 400 8.80 -19.47 -14.60
N ILE A 401 8.86 -19.68 -15.89
CA ILE A 401 9.59 -20.82 -16.47
C ILE A 401 11.07 -20.46 -16.52
N VAL A 402 11.90 -21.26 -15.83
CA VAL A 402 13.35 -21.08 -15.80
C VAL A 402 13.98 -21.55 -17.12
N GLY A 403 13.62 -22.76 -17.57
CA GLY A 403 14.10 -23.36 -18.81
C GLY A 403 13.64 -24.81 -18.97
N PRO A 404 13.98 -25.46 -20.08
CA PRO A 404 13.65 -26.86 -20.34
C PRO A 404 14.60 -27.82 -19.62
N VAL A 405 14.11 -29.01 -19.31
CA VAL A 405 14.91 -30.16 -18.90
C VAL A 405 15.34 -30.95 -20.18
N LEU A 406 16.46 -30.56 -20.76
CA LEU A 406 16.88 -31.02 -22.09
C LEU A 406 16.97 -32.54 -22.21
N ASP A 407 17.40 -33.24 -21.14
CA ASP A 407 17.55 -34.71 -21.10
C ASP A 407 16.21 -35.46 -21.20
N ARG A 408 15.08 -34.74 -21.05
CA ARG A 408 13.73 -35.31 -21.20
C ARG A 408 13.10 -35.12 -22.56
N ARG A 409 13.78 -34.42 -23.48
CA ARG A 409 13.28 -34.25 -24.85
C ARG A 409 13.34 -35.57 -25.62
N ASP A 410 12.24 -35.85 -26.33
CA ASP A 410 12.14 -37.04 -27.21
C ASP A 410 12.05 -36.70 -28.70
N GLY A 411 12.05 -35.38 -29.04
CA GLY A 411 12.00 -34.89 -30.41
C GLY A 411 10.58 -34.55 -30.88
N SER A 412 9.56 -34.68 -30.03
CA SER A 412 8.18 -34.28 -30.32
C SER A 412 7.91 -32.80 -30.06
N GLU A 413 8.86 -32.13 -29.40
CA GLU A 413 8.71 -30.73 -28.97
C GLU A 413 8.69 -29.76 -30.16
N ARG A 414 7.76 -28.82 -30.11
CA ARG A 414 7.54 -27.82 -31.17
C ARG A 414 8.06 -26.45 -30.76
N GLU A 415 8.71 -25.77 -31.72
CA GLU A 415 9.11 -24.37 -31.51
C GLU A 415 7.87 -23.48 -31.43
N PHE A 416 7.91 -22.50 -30.53
CA PHE A 416 6.93 -21.43 -30.49
C PHE A 416 7.27 -20.37 -31.51
N VAL A 417 6.27 -20.01 -32.31
CA VAL A 417 6.37 -18.90 -33.27
C VAL A 417 5.46 -17.79 -32.79
N MET A 418 6.03 -16.62 -32.55
CA MET A 418 5.25 -15.43 -32.17
C MET A 418 4.31 -15.04 -33.30
N PRO A 419 3.01 -14.80 -33.04
CA PRO A 419 2.07 -14.40 -34.09
C PRO A 419 2.48 -13.06 -34.70
N GLU A 420 2.28 -12.94 -36.00
CA GLU A 420 2.48 -11.68 -36.75
C GLU A 420 1.28 -10.75 -36.65
N ARG A 421 0.14 -11.28 -36.27
CA ARG A 421 -1.14 -10.54 -36.19
C ARG A 421 -1.73 -10.66 -34.76
N CYS A 422 -2.43 -9.61 -34.37
CA CYS A 422 -3.10 -9.55 -33.08
C CYS A 422 -4.16 -10.65 -32.93
N PRO A 423 -4.11 -11.51 -31.92
CA PRO A 423 -5.09 -12.59 -31.75
C PRO A 423 -6.50 -12.08 -31.46
N GLU A 424 -6.66 -10.82 -31.04
CA GLU A 424 -7.94 -10.22 -30.66
C GLU A 424 -8.61 -9.43 -31.80
N CYS A 425 -7.84 -8.82 -32.72
CA CYS A 425 -8.40 -7.95 -33.75
C CYS A 425 -7.76 -8.11 -35.14
N ASP A 426 -6.91 -9.10 -35.31
CA ASP A 426 -6.23 -9.44 -36.57
C ASP A 426 -5.42 -8.29 -37.22
N THR A 427 -5.10 -7.25 -36.47
CA THR A 427 -4.20 -6.16 -36.93
C THR A 427 -2.76 -6.65 -36.89
N GLU A 428 -1.94 -6.29 -37.89
CA GLU A 428 -0.51 -6.61 -37.94
C GLU A 428 0.21 -6.04 -36.69
N LEU A 429 1.01 -6.89 -36.04
CA LEU A 429 1.80 -6.49 -34.87
C LEU A 429 3.08 -5.81 -35.31
N GLY A 430 3.51 -4.81 -34.54
CA GLY A 430 4.72 -4.06 -34.81
C GLY A 430 5.50 -3.69 -33.55
N GLN A 431 6.76 -3.34 -33.74
CA GLN A 431 7.58 -2.69 -32.72
C GLN A 431 7.19 -1.21 -32.64
N GLN A 432 7.11 -0.66 -31.44
CA GLN A 432 6.80 0.76 -31.26
C GLN A 432 7.99 1.66 -31.61
N LYS A 433 9.21 1.15 -31.41
CA LYS A 433 10.47 1.79 -31.79
C LYS A 433 11.40 0.74 -32.38
N GLU A 434 12.28 1.14 -33.27
CA GLU A 434 13.33 0.28 -33.79
C GLU A 434 14.18 -0.29 -32.63
N GLY A 435 14.31 -1.62 -32.58
CA GLY A 435 15.00 -2.34 -31.50
C GLY A 435 14.15 -2.65 -30.26
N ASP A 436 12.86 -2.31 -30.24
CA ASP A 436 11.95 -2.73 -29.16
C ASP A 436 11.77 -4.25 -29.16
N VAL A 437 11.96 -4.89 -28.03
CA VAL A 437 11.76 -6.34 -27.88
C VAL A 437 10.29 -6.74 -27.88
N ASP A 438 9.40 -5.80 -27.55
CA ASP A 438 7.98 -6.04 -27.42
C ASP A 438 7.25 -5.82 -28.74
N LEU A 439 6.48 -6.81 -29.19
CA LEU A 439 5.50 -6.63 -30.25
C LEU A 439 4.20 -6.07 -29.67
N ARG A 440 3.58 -5.15 -30.40
CA ARG A 440 2.36 -4.48 -29.99
C ARG A 440 1.32 -4.45 -31.10
N CYS A 441 0.06 -4.53 -30.69
CA CYS A 441 -1.07 -4.23 -31.55
C CYS A 441 -1.24 -2.70 -31.62
N PRO A 442 -1.05 -2.08 -32.81
CA PRO A 442 -1.17 -0.62 -32.93
C PRO A 442 -2.62 -0.13 -32.90
N ASN A 443 -3.60 -1.02 -33.03
CA ASN A 443 -5.03 -0.69 -33.01
C ASN A 443 -5.51 -0.36 -31.56
N ALA A 444 -4.97 0.70 -30.96
CA ALA A 444 -5.32 1.08 -29.61
C ALA A 444 -6.80 1.44 -29.42
N ARG A 445 -7.41 2.06 -30.44
CA ARG A 445 -8.79 2.57 -30.35
C ARG A 445 -9.85 1.47 -30.35
N SER A 446 -9.73 0.46 -31.23
CA SER A 446 -10.80 -0.50 -31.52
C SER A 446 -10.42 -1.98 -31.32
N CYS A 447 -9.23 -2.27 -30.79
CA CYS A 447 -8.89 -3.64 -30.40
C CYS A 447 -9.70 -4.05 -29.18
N PRO A 448 -10.58 -5.07 -29.28
CA PRO A 448 -11.46 -5.46 -28.17
C PRO A 448 -10.67 -5.98 -26.96
N GLY A 449 -9.55 -6.67 -27.18
CA GLY A 449 -8.68 -7.12 -26.08
C GLY A 449 -8.07 -5.95 -25.33
N GLN A 450 -7.56 -4.91 -26.03
CA GLN A 450 -7.02 -3.72 -25.36
C GLN A 450 -8.11 -2.97 -24.59
N LEU A 451 -9.30 -2.84 -25.15
CA LEU A 451 -10.43 -2.16 -24.50
C LEU A 451 -10.85 -2.91 -23.23
N ARG A 452 -11.01 -4.25 -23.31
CA ARG A 452 -11.30 -5.09 -22.14
C ARG A 452 -10.30 -4.85 -21.00
N GLU A 453 -9.02 -4.90 -21.32
CA GLU A 453 -7.94 -4.70 -20.35
C GLU A 453 -7.93 -3.29 -19.74
N ARG A 454 -8.26 -2.25 -20.55
CA ARG A 454 -8.38 -0.88 -20.03
C ARG A 454 -9.60 -0.73 -19.12
N VAL A 455 -10.76 -1.30 -19.48
CA VAL A 455 -11.96 -1.28 -18.64
C VAL A 455 -11.72 -2.03 -17.32
N ALA A 456 -11.10 -3.20 -17.36
CA ALA A 456 -10.73 -3.93 -16.16
C ALA A 456 -9.72 -3.16 -15.28
N PHE A 457 -8.78 -2.43 -15.89
CA PHE A 457 -7.84 -1.57 -15.18
C PHE A 457 -8.52 -0.35 -14.53
N ILE A 458 -9.45 0.32 -15.22
CA ILE A 458 -10.27 1.41 -14.68
C ILE A 458 -11.00 0.96 -13.41
N ALA A 459 -11.50 -0.28 -13.41
CA ALA A 459 -12.20 -0.88 -12.28
C ALA A 459 -11.28 -1.27 -11.11
N GLY A 460 -9.97 -1.30 -11.32
CA GLY A 460 -8.99 -1.71 -10.33
C GLY A 460 -8.92 -0.79 -9.12
N ARG A 461 -8.53 -1.35 -7.94
CA ARG A 461 -8.43 -0.63 -6.66
C ARG A 461 -7.54 0.62 -6.68
N LYS A 462 -6.52 0.65 -7.53
CA LYS A 462 -5.61 1.79 -7.69
C LYS A 462 -6.13 2.86 -8.67
N ALA A 463 -7.23 2.59 -9.35
CA ALA A 463 -7.92 3.50 -10.26
C ALA A 463 -9.28 3.90 -9.64
N LEU A 464 -10.41 3.60 -10.27
CA LEU A 464 -11.72 4.03 -9.78
C LEU A 464 -12.39 3.06 -8.78
N ASP A 465 -11.82 1.87 -8.57
CA ASP A 465 -12.25 0.88 -7.55
C ASP A 465 -13.72 0.44 -7.72
N ILE A 466 -14.06 -0.09 -8.90
CA ILE A 466 -15.39 -0.57 -9.25
C ILE A 466 -15.40 -2.09 -9.15
N GLU A 467 -15.63 -2.64 -7.98
CA GLU A 467 -15.52 -4.09 -7.69
C GLU A 467 -16.42 -4.95 -8.60
N ALA A 468 -17.63 -4.48 -8.92
CA ALA A 468 -18.56 -5.19 -9.80
C ALA A 468 -18.13 -5.23 -11.26
N LEU A 469 -17.08 -4.47 -11.65
CA LEU A 469 -16.53 -4.37 -13.01
C LEU A 469 -15.20 -5.11 -13.15
N GLY A 470 -15.10 -6.33 -12.62
CA GLY A 470 -13.93 -7.19 -12.82
C GLY A 470 -13.77 -7.66 -14.28
N TYR A 471 -12.69 -8.43 -14.54
CA TYR A 471 -12.32 -8.90 -15.89
C TYR A 471 -13.49 -9.55 -16.66
N VAL A 472 -14.27 -10.41 -16.01
CA VAL A 472 -15.42 -11.10 -16.66
C VAL A 472 -16.53 -10.12 -17.04
N ALA A 473 -16.82 -9.13 -16.19
CA ALA A 473 -17.80 -8.09 -16.51
C ALA A 473 -17.28 -7.18 -17.64
N ALA A 474 -15.98 -6.80 -17.61
CA ALA A 474 -15.35 -6.06 -18.69
C ALA A 474 -15.43 -6.81 -20.03
N THR A 475 -15.18 -8.13 -20.03
CA THR A 475 -15.37 -8.99 -21.23
C THR A 475 -16.81 -8.97 -21.71
N ALA A 476 -17.79 -9.12 -20.79
CA ALA A 476 -19.21 -9.10 -21.15
C ALA A 476 -19.65 -7.77 -21.77
N LEU A 477 -19.08 -6.65 -21.33
CA LEU A 477 -19.40 -5.31 -21.84
C LEU A 477 -18.70 -4.96 -23.17
N THR A 478 -17.52 -5.53 -23.43
CA THR A 478 -16.70 -5.19 -24.60
C THR A 478 -16.71 -6.24 -25.70
N GLN A 479 -17.05 -7.49 -25.35
CA GLN A 479 -17.04 -8.65 -26.26
C GLN A 479 -18.23 -9.59 -25.97
N PRO A 480 -19.48 -9.11 -25.95
CA PRO A 480 -20.63 -9.97 -25.76
C PRO A 480 -20.82 -10.91 -26.94
N LEU A 481 -21.48 -12.06 -26.73
CA LEU A 481 -22.00 -12.89 -27.80
C LEU A 481 -23.25 -12.26 -28.41
N GLU A 482 -24.09 -11.69 -27.55
CA GLU A 482 -25.30 -10.94 -27.88
C GLU A 482 -25.37 -9.73 -26.91
N PRO A 483 -25.70 -8.54 -27.38
CA PRO A 483 -25.96 -8.13 -28.78
C PRO A 483 -24.68 -8.10 -29.63
N ALA A 484 -24.83 -8.06 -30.97
CA ALA A 484 -23.66 -7.99 -31.88
C ALA A 484 -22.84 -6.70 -31.74
N GLU A 485 -23.47 -5.58 -31.33
CA GLU A 485 -22.81 -4.37 -30.94
C GLU A 485 -22.57 -4.38 -29.42
N ALA A 486 -21.31 -4.29 -29.03
CA ALA A 486 -20.94 -4.23 -27.62
C ALA A 486 -21.43 -2.93 -26.97
N PRO A 487 -21.96 -2.97 -25.72
CA PRO A 487 -22.37 -1.77 -24.99
C PRO A 487 -21.23 -0.77 -24.78
N LEU A 488 -20.01 -1.24 -24.63
CA LEU A 488 -18.81 -0.40 -24.56
C LEU A 488 -17.99 -0.54 -25.83
N SER A 489 -17.98 0.52 -26.63
CA SER A 489 -17.09 0.65 -27.81
C SER A 489 -15.78 1.37 -27.48
N ASN A 490 -15.77 2.13 -26.40
CA ASN A 490 -14.60 2.82 -25.81
C ASN A 490 -14.84 3.11 -24.32
N GLU A 491 -13.80 3.48 -23.60
CA GLU A 491 -13.85 3.77 -22.16
C GLU A 491 -14.72 4.98 -21.82
N GLY A 492 -14.88 5.91 -22.76
CA GLY A 492 -15.69 7.10 -22.58
C GLY A 492 -17.16 6.79 -22.34
N ASP A 493 -17.65 5.63 -22.82
CA ASP A 493 -19.05 5.23 -22.71
C ASP A 493 -19.37 4.59 -21.33
N LEU A 494 -18.37 4.39 -20.48
CA LEU A 494 -18.51 3.65 -19.20
C LEU A 494 -19.59 4.24 -18.28
N PHE A 495 -19.62 5.55 -18.15
CA PHE A 495 -20.56 6.26 -17.26
C PHE A 495 -21.90 6.60 -17.93
N ASP A 496 -22.06 6.27 -19.21
CA ASP A 496 -23.29 6.43 -19.98
C ASP A 496 -24.09 5.11 -20.09
N LEU A 497 -23.58 4.01 -19.49
CA LEU A 497 -24.26 2.72 -19.48
C LEU A 497 -25.64 2.81 -18.84
N THR A 498 -26.59 2.05 -19.38
CA THR A 498 -27.94 1.92 -18.80
C THR A 498 -28.28 0.46 -18.51
N VAL A 499 -29.25 0.23 -17.61
CA VAL A 499 -29.67 -1.11 -17.23
C VAL A 499 -30.21 -1.85 -18.46
N GLU A 500 -30.95 -1.16 -19.34
CA GLU A 500 -31.56 -1.72 -20.56
C GLU A 500 -30.52 -2.26 -21.53
N GLN A 501 -29.34 -1.62 -21.61
CA GLN A 501 -28.23 -2.09 -22.45
C GLN A 501 -27.58 -3.37 -21.89
N LEU A 502 -27.64 -3.57 -20.56
CA LEU A 502 -26.99 -4.71 -19.89
C LEU A 502 -27.83 -5.99 -19.93
N LEU A 503 -29.18 -5.88 -19.87
CA LEU A 503 -30.07 -7.04 -19.74
C LEU A 503 -29.95 -8.06 -20.87
N PRO A 504 -29.80 -7.66 -22.17
CA PRO A 504 -29.70 -8.61 -23.27
C PRO A 504 -28.34 -9.30 -23.39
N ILE A 505 -27.34 -8.88 -22.59
CA ILE A 505 -25.96 -9.38 -22.74
C ILE A 505 -25.88 -10.87 -22.42
N ARG A 506 -25.42 -11.63 -23.40
CA ARG A 506 -25.04 -13.03 -23.25
C ARG A 506 -23.55 -13.20 -23.51
N THR A 507 -22.92 -14.00 -22.69
CA THR A 507 -21.49 -14.27 -22.78
C THR A 507 -21.17 -15.72 -22.45
N HIS A 508 -19.97 -16.17 -22.82
CA HIS A 508 -19.45 -17.45 -22.37
C HIS A 508 -19.22 -17.42 -20.84
N VAL A 509 -19.47 -18.54 -20.17
CA VAL A 509 -18.96 -18.74 -18.82
C VAL A 509 -17.46 -18.97 -18.94
N LEU A 510 -16.66 -18.00 -18.54
CA LEU A 510 -15.22 -18.13 -18.55
C LEU A 510 -14.74 -18.93 -17.33
N ASP A 511 -13.72 -19.71 -17.52
CA ASP A 511 -12.95 -20.25 -16.41
C ASP A 511 -12.19 -19.11 -15.75
N PRO A 512 -12.24 -18.94 -14.40
CA PRO A 512 -11.58 -17.83 -13.73
C PRO A 512 -10.06 -17.86 -13.85
N ASP A 513 -9.47 -19.03 -14.02
CA ASP A 513 -8.02 -19.22 -14.04
C ASP A 513 -7.46 -19.14 -15.47
N THR A 514 -8.16 -19.77 -16.44
CA THR A 514 -7.72 -19.83 -17.84
C THR A 514 -8.28 -18.71 -18.70
N THR A 515 -9.36 -18.04 -18.23
CA THR A 515 -10.17 -17.09 -19.02
C THR A 515 -10.75 -17.69 -20.32
N GLU A 516 -10.69 -19.01 -20.49
CA GLU A 516 -11.30 -19.73 -21.60
C GLU A 516 -12.76 -20.08 -21.33
N PRO A 517 -13.58 -20.27 -22.39
CA PRO A 517 -14.95 -20.70 -22.23
C PRO A 517 -15.06 -22.10 -21.61
N LYS A 518 -15.78 -22.24 -20.50
CA LYS A 518 -16.13 -23.56 -19.93
C LYS A 518 -17.08 -24.29 -20.87
N THR A 519 -16.81 -25.56 -21.11
CA THR A 519 -17.70 -26.42 -21.89
C THR A 519 -18.83 -26.99 -21.03
N ASP A 520 -20.02 -27.12 -21.60
CA ASP A 520 -21.12 -27.85 -20.97
C ASP A 520 -20.82 -29.36 -21.05
N PRO A 521 -20.73 -30.08 -19.91
CA PRO A 521 -20.40 -31.50 -19.91
C PRO A 521 -21.42 -32.38 -20.68
N LYS A 522 -22.61 -31.88 -20.93
CA LYS A 522 -23.67 -32.62 -21.62
C LYS A 522 -23.67 -32.44 -23.14
N THR A 523 -23.31 -31.25 -23.60
CA THR A 523 -23.37 -30.90 -25.03
C THR A 523 -21.96 -30.84 -25.65
N GLY A 524 -20.90 -30.65 -24.86
CA GLY A 524 -19.55 -30.40 -25.35
C GLY A 524 -19.35 -29.01 -25.96
N GLU A 525 -20.37 -28.16 -25.92
CA GLU A 525 -20.31 -26.79 -26.45
C GLU A 525 -19.96 -25.78 -25.34
N PRO A 526 -19.39 -24.62 -25.70
CA PRO A 526 -19.14 -23.55 -24.73
C PRO A 526 -20.43 -23.11 -24.03
N LYS A 527 -20.39 -23.08 -22.70
CA LYS A 527 -21.54 -22.69 -21.88
C LYS A 527 -21.82 -21.20 -21.99
N VAL A 528 -23.05 -20.84 -22.38
CA VAL A 528 -23.50 -19.45 -22.55
C VAL A 528 -24.51 -19.10 -21.46
N VAL A 529 -24.38 -17.89 -20.88
CA VAL A 529 -25.30 -17.37 -19.85
C VAL A 529 -25.70 -15.92 -20.11
N SER A 530 -26.87 -15.54 -19.60
CA SER A 530 -27.22 -14.12 -19.43
C SER A 530 -26.41 -13.58 -18.28
N PHE A 531 -25.48 -12.64 -18.54
CA PHE A 531 -24.52 -12.21 -17.53
C PHE A 531 -25.17 -11.32 -16.49
N PHE A 532 -25.91 -10.30 -16.91
CA PHE A 532 -26.51 -9.29 -16.04
C PHE A 532 -28.01 -9.54 -15.70
N ALA A 533 -28.67 -10.44 -16.41
CA ALA A 533 -30.07 -10.79 -16.18
C ALA A 533 -30.23 -12.16 -15.49
N ASN A 534 -31.26 -12.28 -14.67
CA ASN A 534 -31.70 -13.57 -14.12
C ASN A 534 -32.54 -14.36 -15.15
N MET A 535 -33.04 -15.56 -14.79
CA MET A 535 -33.84 -16.39 -15.70
C MET A 535 -35.20 -15.78 -16.08
N LYS A 536 -35.64 -14.73 -15.37
CA LYS A 536 -36.89 -14.00 -15.68
C LYS A 536 -36.63 -12.76 -16.54
N GLY A 537 -35.37 -12.47 -16.89
CA GLY A 537 -34.99 -11.27 -17.61
C GLY A 537 -34.87 -10.00 -16.73
N GLU A 538 -34.94 -10.14 -15.40
CA GLU A 538 -34.79 -9.04 -14.46
C GLU A 538 -33.31 -8.82 -14.09
N PRO A 539 -32.89 -7.61 -13.70
CA PRO A 539 -31.52 -7.34 -13.29
C PRO A 539 -31.08 -8.23 -12.13
N LYS A 540 -29.84 -8.73 -12.17
CA LYS A 540 -29.21 -9.34 -11.00
C LYS A 540 -28.78 -8.25 -10.02
N LYS A 541 -28.60 -8.60 -8.74
CA LYS A 541 -28.06 -7.68 -7.70
C LYS A 541 -26.70 -7.08 -8.06
N THR A 542 -25.92 -7.80 -8.86
CA THR A 542 -24.63 -7.29 -9.37
C THR A 542 -24.77 -6.10 -10.29
N VAL A 543 -25.92 -5.92 -10.95
CA VAL A 543 -26.22 -4.74 -11.78
C VAL A 543 -26.45 -3.52 -10.90
N GLU A 544 -27.28 -3.65 -9.85
CA GLU A 544 -27.52 -2.57 -8.89
C GLU A 544 -26.19 -2.13 -8.27
N LYS A 545 -25.40 -3.10 -7.78
CA LYS A 545 -24.06 -2.84 -7.23
C LYS A 545 -23.14 -2.13 -8.23
N LEU A 546 -23.18 -2.51 -9.52
CA LEU A 546 -22.37 -1.86 -10.55
C LEU A 546 -22.73 -0.38 -10.70
N PHE A 547 -24.01 -0.05 -10.80
CA PHE A 547 -24.44 1.34 -10.96
C PHE A 547 -24.18 2.18 -9.72
N ASP A 548 -24.39 1.64 -8.51
CA ASP A 548 -24.02 2.33 -7.27
C ASP A 548 -22.52 2.64 -7.24
N GLN A 549 -21.68 1.68 -7.63
CA GLN A 549 -20.23 1.87 -7.68
C GLN A 549 -19.77 2.81 -8.80
N LEU A 550 -20.47 2.86 -9.94
CA LEU A 550 -20.20 3.85 -10.98
C LEU A 550 -20.49 5.27 -10.48
N GLU A 551 -21.58 5.48 -9.72
CA GLU A 551 -21.87 6.78 -9.11
C GLU A 551 -20.83 7.19 -8.05
N GLU A 552 -20.36 6.25 -7.24
CA GLU A 552 -19.26 6.50 -6.30
C GLU A 552 -17.91 6.76 -7.02
N ALA A 553 -17.66 6.06 -8.12
CA ALA A 553 -16.47 6.26 -8.94
C ALA A 553 -16.35 7.68 -9.50
N LYS A 554 -17.49 8.33 -9.82
CA LYS A 554 -17.52 9.74 -10.28
C LYS A 554 -16.98 10.72 -9.24
N LYS A 555 -17.04 10.37 -7.95
CA LYS A 555 -16.60 11.23 -6.82
C LYS A 555 -15.13 11.04 -6.44
N LYS A 556 -14.47 10.07 -7.02
CA LYS A 556 -13.05 9.77 -6.69
C LYS A 556 -12.15 10.96 -7.00
N PRO A 557 -11.04 11.17 -6.25
CA PRO A 557 -10.14 12.31 -6.45
C PRO A 557 -9.48 12.29 -7.83
N LEU A 558 -9.07 13.44 -8.32
CA LEU A 558 -8.50 13.66 -9.65
C LEU A 558 -7.35 12.71 -9.99
N TRP A 559 -6.48 12.41 -9.03
CA TRP A 559 -5.36 11.50 -9.28
C TRP A 559 -5.80 10.09 -9.69
N ARG A 560 -6.90 9.57 -9.13
CA ARG A 560 -7.47 8.26 -9.50
C ARG A 560 -8.04 8.28 -10.92
N VAL A 561 -8.65 9.40 -11.30
CA VAL A 561 -9.12 9.60 -12.69
C VAL A 561 -7.92 9.61 -13.65
N LEU A 562 -6.83 10.30 -13.31
CA LEU A 562 -5.59 10.29 -14.11
C LEU A 562 -5.00 8.88 -14.25
N VAL A 563 -4.93 8.11 -13.17
CA VAL A 563 -4.46 6.71 -13.21
C VAL A 563 -5.32 5.89 -14.16
N SER A 564 -6.66 6.06 -14.09
CA SER A 564 -7.62 5.28 -14.88
C SER A 564 -7.51 5.51 -16.39
N LEU A 565 -6.99 6.65 -16.82
CA LEU A 565 -6.74 6.97 -18.24
C LEU A 565 -5.61 6.12 -18.87
N SER A 566 -4.89 5.32 -18.08
CA SER A 566 -3.81 4.45 -18.55
C SER A 566 -2.71 5.17 -19.35
N ILE A 567 -2.45 6.45 -19.03
CA ILE A 567 -1.36 7.22 -19.63
C ILE A 567 -0.03 6.51 -19.32
N ARG A 568 0.77 6.27 -20.35
CA ARG A 568 2.04 5.55 -20.19
C ARG A 568 2.96 6.29 -19.23
N HIS A 569 3.60 5.55 -18.33
CA HIS A 569 4.48 6.04 -17.27
C HIS A 569 3.79 6.83 -16.14
N VAL A 570 2.50 7.15 -16.25
CA VAL A 570 1.73 7.80 -15.18
C VAL A 570 1.17 6.72 -14.26
N GLY A 571 1.87 6.48 -13.16
CA GLY A 571 1.41 5.61 -12.06
C GLY A 571 0.72 6.44 -10.95
N PRO A 572 0.21 5.80 -9.88
CA PRO A 572 -0.47 6.49 -8.80
C PRO A 572 0.33 7.67 -8.23
N ARG A 573 1.62 7.50 -7.95
CA ARG A 573 2.47 8.55 -7.39
C ARG A 573 2.60 9.78 -8.28
N ALA A 574 2.91 9.59 -9.57
CA ALA A 574 2.99 10.70 -10.51
C ALA A 574 1.62 11.37 -10.71
N ALA A 575 0.53 10.59 -10.67
CA ALA A 575 -0.83 11.12 -10.76
C ALA A 575 -1.19 11.96 -9.53
N GLU A 576 -0.82 11.53 -8.32
CA GLU A 576 -1.01 12.29 -7.07
C GLU A 576 -0.24 13.61 -7.10
N ASP A 577 1.04 13.58 -7.48
CA ASP A 577 1.87 14.77 -7.55
C ASP A 577 1.36 15.76 -8.60
N LEU A 578 0.91 15.27 -9.77
CA LEU A 578 0.25 16.08 -10.80
C LEU A 578 -1.08 16.68 -10.32
N ALA A 579 -1.95 15.87 -9.69
CA ALA A 579 -3.23 16.33 -9.20
C ALA A 579 -3.06 17.38 -8.08
N ARG A 580 -2.10 17.18 -7.19
CA ARG A 580 -1.76 18.14 -6.13
C ARG A 580 -1.27 19.47 -6.70
N HIS A 581 -0.45 19.43 -7.76
CA HIS A 581 0.14 20.63 -8.37
C HIS A 581 -0.87 21.40 -9.23
N PHE A 582 -1.53 20.71 -10.17
CA PHE A 582 -2.39 21.34 -11.18
C PHE A 582 -3.86 21.42 -10.76
N ARG A 583 -4.32 20.56 -9.85
CA ARG A 583 -5.67 20.49 -9.26
C ARG A 583 -6.84 20.27 -10.23
N SER A 584 -6.66 20.43 -11.54
CA SER A 584 -7.68 20.15 -12.51
C SER A 584 -7.13 19.43 -13.74
N MET A 585 -7.98 18.63 -14.38
CA MET A 585 -7.68 17.94 -15.62
C MET A 585 -7.35 18.91 -16.76
N ASP A 586 -8.07 20.02 -16.82
CA ASP A 586 -7.83 21.05 -17.83
C ASP A 586 -6.49 21.76 -17.66
N ALA A 587 -6.07 22.01 -16.42
CA ALA A 587 -4.74 22.56 -16.14
C ALA A 587 -3.63 21.58 -16.53
N ILE A 588 -3.77 20.27 -16.23
CA ILE A 588 -2.80 19.25 -16.67
C ILE A 588 -2.74 19.15 -18.19
N ARG A 589 -3.89 19.18 -18.86
CA ARG A 589 -3.97 19.14 -20.33
C ARG A 589 -3.36 20.36 -20.98
N GLY A 590 -3.52 21.54 -20.37
CA GLY A 590 -3.03 22.81 -20.91
C GLY A 590 -1.57 23.12 -20.58
N ALA A 591 -0.95 22.37 -19.67
CA ALA A 591 0.43 22.58 -19.25
C ALA A 591 1.43 22.18 -20.34
N THR A 592 2.54 22.90 -20.44
CA THR A 592 3.67 22.58 -21.33
C THR A 592 4.46 21.37 -20.78
N GLU A 593 5.28 20.72 -21.63
CA GLU A 593 6.16 19.64 -21.18
C GLU A 593 7.11 20.10 -20.06
N GLU A 594 7.60 21.34 -20.11
CA GLU A 594 8.46 21.92 -19.10
C GLU A 594 7.75 22.11 -17.75
N GLU A 595 6.50 22.60 -17.79
CA GLU A 595 5.68 22.76 -16.58
C GLU A 595 5.34 21.41 -15.95
N LEU A 596 4.92 20.42 -16.75
CA LEU A 596 4.69 19.06 -16.27
C LEU A 596 5.96 18.44 -15.67
N ALA A 597 7.11 18.61 -16.34
CA ALA A 597 8.39 18.08 -15.87
C ALA A 597 8.95 18.82 -14.63
N SER A 598 8.41 19.99 -14.28
CA SER A 598 8.78 20.73 -13.08
C SER A 598 8.18 20.16 -11.79
N VAL A 599 7.15 19.31 -11.92
CA VAL A 599 6.50 18.64 -10.79
C VAL A 599 7.43 17.58 -10.21
N ASP A 600 7.59 17.54 -8.90
CA ASP A 600 8.44 16.57 -8.23
C ASP A 600 7.93 15.13 -8.52
N GLY A 601 8.82 14.22 -8.88
CA GLY A 601 8.44 12.86 -9.31
C GLY A 601 7.99 12.73 -10.78
N VAL A 602 7.84 13.83 -11.53
CA VAL A 602 7.46 13.84 -12.94
C VAL A 602 8.66 14.25 -13.80
N GLY A 603 9.29 13.27 -14.45
CA GLY A 603 10.41 13.53 -15.34
C GLY A 603 9.98 13.86 -16.78
N PRO A 604 10.91 14.29 -17.67
CA PRO A 604 10.61 14.64 -19.06
C PRO A 604 9.90 13.53 -19.85
N THR A 605 10.17 12.27 -19.52
CA THR A 605 9.54 11.11 -20.16
C THR A 605 8.04 11.02 -19.84
N ILE A 606 7.68 11.28 -18.57
CA ILE A 606 6.28 11.28 -18.11
C ILE A 606 5.56 12.48 -18.72
N ALA A 607 6.16 13.67 -18.65
CA ALA A 607 5.61 14.90 -19.21
C ALA A 607 5.27 14.75 -20.70
N ARG A 608 6.20 14.22 -21.49
CA ARG A 608 5.99 13.93 -22.91
C ARG A 608 4.86 12.91 -23.12
N SER A 609 4.80 11.85 -22.32
CA SER A 609 3.73 10.84 -22.44
C SER A 609 2.35 11.42 -22.16
N ILE A 610 2.23 12.37 -21.25
CA ILE A 610 0.98 13.09 -20.97
C ILE A 610 0.61 13.96 -22.15
N HIS A 611 1.54 14.75 -22.66
CA HIS A 611 1.31 15.64 -23.79
C HIS A 611 0.93 14.86 -25.07
N GLU A 612 1.66 13.79 -25.40
CA GLU A 612 1.34 12.90 -26.53
C GLU A 612 -0.03 12.25 -26.38
N TRP A 613 -0.42 11.86 -25.15
CA TRP A 613 -1.71 11.24 -24.90
C TRP A 613 -2.86 12.20 -25.15
N PHE A 614 -2.79 13.45 -24.68
CA PHE A 614 -3.81 14.48 -24.92
C PHE A 614 -3.81 15.02 -26.36
N ALA A 615 -2.76 14.79 -27.15
CA ALA A 615 -2.74 15.14 -28.57
C ALA A 615 -3.62 14.20 -29.43
N VAL A 616 -4.12 13.10 -28.86
CA VAL A 616 -4.97 12.14 -29.59
C VAL A 616 -6.45 12.46 -29.38
N ASP A 617 -7.19 12.73 -30.45
CA ASP A 617 -8.57 13.19 -30.38
C ASP A 617 -9.52 12.27 -29.58
N TRP A 618 -9.43 10.96 -29.78
CA TRP A 618 -10.32 10.04 -29.07
C TRP A 618 -9.99 9.90 -27.57
N HIS A 619 -8.78 10.19 -27.13
CA HIS A 619 -8.44 10.28 -25.72
C HIS A 619 -9.09 11.50 -25.06
N THR A 620 -9.03 12.67 -25.72
CA THR A 620 -9.69 13.87 -25.22
C THR A 620 -11.21 13.71 -25.21
N GLU A 621 -11.77 12.94 -26.13
CA GLU A 621 -13.18 12.60 -26.13
C GLU A 621 -13.60 11.75 -24.93
N ILE A 622 -12.75 10.80 -24.44
CA ILE A 622 -12.99 10.04 -23.20
C ILE A 622 -13.13 11.00 -22.03
N VAL A 623 -12.16 11.90 -21.85
CA VAL A 623 -12.18 12.89 -20.75
C VAL A 623 -13.42 13.79 -20.82
N ARG A 624 -13.78 14.24 -22.03
CA ARG A 624 -14.96 15.07 -22.26
C ARG A 624 -16.26 14.33 -21.87
N LYS A 625 -16.40 13.06 -22.25
CA LYS A 625 -17.56 12.23 -21.91
C LYS A 625 -17.66 12.00 -20.40
N TRP A 626 -16.55 11.66 -19.77
CA TRP A 626 -16.51 11.47 -18.33
C TRP A 626 -16.87 12.77 -17.57
N ALA A 627 -16.35 13.92 -17.99
CA ALA A 627 -16.72 15.21 -17.42
C ALA A 627 -18.22 15.49 -17.59
N ALA A 628 -18.79 15.23 -18.79
CA ALA A 628 -20.22 15.39 -19.06
C ALA A 628 -21.10 14.45 -18.22
N ALA A 629 -20.61 13.24 -17.91
CA ALA A 629 -21.28 12.27 -17.05
C ALA A 629 -21.15 12.60 -15.54
N GLY A 630 -20.40 13.65 -15.15
CA GLY A 630 -20.24 14.10 -13.78
C GLY A 630 -19.05 13.50 -13.03
N VAL A 631 -18.09 12.91 -13.73
CA VAL A 631 -16.82 12.48 -13.11
C VAL A 631 -16.04 13.72 -12.66
N ARG A 632 -15.49 13.66 -11.45
CA ARG A 632 -14.72 14.76 -10.85
C ARG A 632 -13.45 15.03 -11.68
N MET A 633 -13.37 16.23 -12.27
CA MET A 633 -12.23 16.70 -13.05
C MET A 633 -11.38 17.74 -12.34
N GLU A 634 -11.78 18.10 -11.12
CA GLU A 634 -11.09 19.08 -10.27
C GLU A 634 -11.15 18.60 -8.83
N ASP A 635 -10.05 18.73 -8.11
CA ASP A 635 -10.04 18.57 -6.66
C ASP A 635 -10.41 19.92 -6.02
N GLU A 636 -11.41 19.90 -5.14
CA GLU A 636 -11.78 21.08 -4.36
C GLU A 636 -10.55 21.57 -3.61
N GLY A 637 -10.17 22.81 -3.87
CA GLY A 637 -9.09 23.41 -3.11
C GLY A 637 -9.51 23.50 -1.64
N GLN A 638 -8.76 22.86 -0.74
CA GLN A 638 -8.54 23.56 0.51
C GLN A 638 -8.09 24.95 0.10
N GLU A 639 -8.75 26.01 0.62
CA GLU A 639 -8.25 27.38 0.46
C GLU A 639 -6.75 27.33 0.70
N PRO A 640 -5.91 27.95 -0.14
CA PRO A 640 -4.46 27.86 0.02
C PRO A 640 -4.19 28.28 1.46
N GLY A 641 -3.85 27.32 2.31
CA GLY A 641 -3.33 27.60 3.63
C GLY A 641 -2.27 28.65 3.37
N SER A 642 -2.40 29.79 4.01
CA SER A 642 -1.61 31.01 3.82
C SER A 642 -0.28 30.70 3.12
N ARG A 643 -0.10 31.09 1.84
CA ARG A 643 1.15 30.94 1.10
C ARG A 643 2.21 31.91 1.64
N VAL A 644 2.38 31.84 2.97
CA VAL A 644 3.23 32.74 3.75
C VAL A 644 4.69 32.67 3.28
N LEU A 645 5.09 31.54 2.67
CA LEU A 645 6.45 31.29 2.20
C LEU A 645 6.59 31.31 0.67
N GLU A 646 5.63 31.84 -0.08
CA GLU A 646 5.72 31.91 -1.54
C GLU A 646 6.98 32.68 -1.98
N GLY A 647 7.80 32.03 -2.83
CA GLY A 647 9.07 32.58 -3.30
C GLY A 647 10.24 32.47 -2.29
N VAL A 648 10.01 31.98 -1.09
CA VAL A 648 11.05 31.82 -0.07
C VAL A 648 11.77 30.48 -0.24
N THR A 649 13.11 30.52 -0.31
CA THR A 649 13.94 29.29 -0.34
C THR A 649 14.51 29.02 1.03
N VAL A 650 14.28 27.83 1.58
CA VAL A 650 14.74 27.43 2.91
C VAL A 650 15.69 26.23 2.81
N VAL A 651 16.74 26.21 3.60
CA VAL A 651 17.65 25.05 3.77
C VAL A 651 17.56 24.59 5.22
N VAL A 652 17.23 23.32 5.44
CA VAL A 652 17.22 22.72 6.78
C VAL A 652 18.47 21.87 6.98
N THR A 653 19.14 22.02 8.12
CA THR A 653 20.37 21.29 8.46
C THR A 653 20.48 21.04 9.97
N GLY A 654 21.11 19.93 10.35
CA GLY A 654 21.09 19.47 11.75
C GLY A 654 19.82 18.69 12.07
N SER A 655 19.67 18.27 13.33
CA SER A 655 18.48 17.57 13.85
C SER A 655 17.60 18.56 14.60
N LEU A 656 16.34 18.67 14.22
CA LEU A 656 15.32 19.45 14.91
C LEU A 656 14.59 18.53 15.88
N GLU A 657 14.14 19.04 17.03
CA GLU A 657 13.41 18.24 18.03
C GLU A 657 11.98 17.94 17.59
N GLY A 658 11.29 18.91 17.01
CA GLY A 658 9.88 18.80 16.60
C GLY A 658 9.64 18.56 15.10
N PHE A 659 10.71 18.37 14.29
CA PHE A 659 10.58 18.11 12.85
C PHE A 659 11.61 17.09 12.40
N THR A 660 11.15 16.09 11.63
CA THR A 660 12.08 15.33 10.81
C THR A 660 12.63 16.22 9.68
N ARG A 661 13.79 15.88 9.13
CA ARG A 661 14.38 16.68 8.03
C ARG A 661 13.46 16.79 6.82
N ASP A 662 12.66 15.76 6.55
CA ASP A 662 11.72 15.75 5.43
C ASP A 662 10.38 16.40 5.84
N GLY A 663 9.89 16.22 7.05
CA GLY A 663 8.74 16.96 7.60
C GLY A 663 8.95 18.48 7.63
N ALA A 664 10.18 18.95 7.93
CA ALA A 664 10.51 20.37 7.84
C ALA A 664 10.49 20.89 6.39
N LYS A 665 10.86 20.07 5.40
CA LYS A 665 10.76 20.44 3.98
C LYS A 665 9.31 20.44 3.50
N GLU A 666 8.51 19.48 3.95
CA GLU A 666 7.08 19.41 3.65
C GLU A 666 6.34 20.62 4.20
N ALA A 667 6.57 20.98 5.46
CA ALA A 667 5.99 22.16 6.08
C ALA A 667 6.32 23.47 5.32
N VAL A 668 7.55 23.58 4.79
CA VAL A 668 7.92 24.71 3.92
C VAL A 668 7.18 24.67 2.58
N ALA A 669 7.03 23.50 1.98
CA ALA A 669 6.37 23.31 0.69
C ALA A 669 4.85 23.56 0.78
N GLU A 670 4.20 23.11 1.85
CA GLU A 670 2.76 23.34 2.13
C GLU A 670 2.41 24.84 2.18
N LEU A 671 3.33 25.66 2.65
CA LEU A 671 3.17 27.11 2.73
C LEU A 671 3.69 27.87 1.48
N GLY A 672 3.94 27.14 0.39
CA GLY A 672 4.38 27.71 -0.89
C GLY A 672 5.87 28.02 -0.99
N GLY A 673 6.68 27.64 0.02
CA GLY A 673 8.14 27.81 0.05
C GLY A 673 8.87 26.70 -0.70
N ARG A 674 10.16 26.93 -0.95
CA ARG A 674 11.04 25.95 -1.61
C ARG A 674 12.13 25.45 -0.67
N ALA A 675 12.09 24.17 -0.30
CA ALA A 675 13.16 23.55 0.46
C ALA A 675 14.29 23.05 -0.47
N THR A 676 15.55 23.43 -0.18
CA THR A 676 16.72 23.02 -0.99
C THR A 676 17.81 22.37 -0.15
N ALA A 677 18.61 21.51 -0.79
CA ALA A 677 19.66 20.75 -0.12
C ALA A 677 20.97 21.56 0.06
N SER A 678 21.16 22.70 -0.64
CA SER A 678 22.41 23.46 -0.62
C SER A 678 22.16 24.95 -0.39
N VAL A 679 23.05 25.58 0.41
CA VAL A 679 23.02 27.03 0.70
C VAL A 679 23.63 27.81 -0.46
N SER A 680 22.95 28.86 -0.91
CA SER A 680 23.40 29.81 -1.95
C SER A 680 22.99 31.24 -1.58
N LYS A 681 23.44 32.24 -2.35
CA LYS A 681 23.02 33.64 -2.17
C LYS A 681 21.51 33.88 -2.42
N LYS A 682 20.80 32.89 -3.05
CA LYS A 682 19.37 32.94 -3.28
C LYS A 682 18.56 32.25 -2.15
N THR A 683 19.24 31.65 -1.16
CA THR A 683 18.60 31.05 0.01
C THR A 683 18.04 32.13 0.91
N GLY A 684 16.76 32.10 1.23
CA GLY A 684 16.09 33.04 2.10
C GLY A 684 16.44 32.82 3.58
N PHE A 685 16.36 31.55 4.02
CA PHE A 685 16.65 31.15 5.40
C PHE A 685 17.41 29.82 5.46
N VAL A 686 18.25 29.68 6.48
CA VAL A 686 18.84 28.39 6.86
C VAL A 686 18.36 28.06 8.26
N VAL A 687 17.65 26.93 8.40
CA VAL A 687 17.19 26.41 9.68
C VAL A 687 18.19 25.42 10.21
N VAL A 688 18.62 25.62 11.45
CA VAL A 688 19.64 24.79 12.08
C VAL A 688 19.11 24.15 13.35
N GLY A 689 19.30 22.84 13.45
CA GLY A 689 19.12 22.08 14.66
C GLY A 689 20.48 21.67 15.24
N ASP A 690 20.49 20.64 16.09
CA ASP A 690 21.71 20.09 16.66
C ASP A 690 22.67 19.59 15.59
N ALA A 691 23.96 19.85 15.79
CA ALA A 691 25.05 19.48 14.87
C ALA A 691 24.85 19.95 13.40
N PRO A 692 24.73 21.26 13.13
CA PRO A 692 24.30 21.79 11.82
C PRO A 692 25.32 21.59 10.67
N GLY A 693 26.57 21.28 10.97
CA GLY A 693 27.62 20.99 9.99
C GLY A 693 27.99 22.19 9.07
N SER A 694 28.67 21.91 7.97
CA SER A 694 29.23 22.91 7.04
C SER A 694 28.22 23.85 6.36
N LYS A 695 26.91 23.55 6.42
CA LYS A 695 25.88 24.41 5.84
C LYS A 695 25.62 25.64 6.70
N TYR A 696 25.77 25.55 8.01
CA TYR A 696 25.76 26.69 8.92
C TYR A 696 26.88 27.68 8.61
N ASP A 697 28.13 27.19 8.54
CA ASP A 697 29.30 28.04 8.21
C ASP A 697 29.12 28.73 6.86
N LYS A 698 28.54 28.01 5.89
CA LYS A 698 28.27 28.55 4.56
C LYS A 698 27.20 29.63 4.59
N ALA A 699 26.13 29.46 5.40
CA ALA A 699 25.09 30.46 5.58
C ALA A 699 25.64 31.73 6.18
N VAL A 700 26.45 31.62 7.23
CA VAL A 700 27.14 32.76 7.88
C VAL A 700 28.03 33.50 6.89
N LYS A 701 28.86 32.78 6.11
CA LYS A 701 29.76 33.37 5.09
C LYS A 701 29.00 34.10 3.96
N LEU A 702 27.81 33.66 3.64
CA LEU A 702 26.98 34.25 2.58
C LEU A 702 26.02 35.33 3.09
N GLY A 703 25.99 35.60 4.42
CA GLY A 703 25.06 36.53 5.06
C GLY A 703 23.61 36.10 5.02
N VAL A 704 23.34 34.79 4.82
CA VAL A 704 21.95 34.25 4.81
C VAL A 704 21.45 34.17 6.24
N PRO A 705 20.19 34.64 6.54
CA PRO A 705 19.60 34.53 7.85
C PRO A 705 19.54 33.07 8.33
N VAL A 706 20.00 32.80 9.56
CA VAL A 706 19.97 31.49 10.19
C VAL A 706 18.97 31.52 11.32
N LEU A 707 18.07 30.56 11.35
CA LEU A 707 17.05 30.37 12.37
C LEU A 707 17.32 29.07 13.14
N ASP A 708 17.02 29.06 14.43
CA ASP A 708 16.82 27.86 15.22
C ASP A 708 15.42 27.28 14.98
N GLU A 709 15.07 26.21 15.67
CA GLU A 709 13.75 25.60 15.54
C GLU A 709 12.61 26.53 15.96
N ALA A 710 12.79 27.36 16.97
CA ALA A 710 11.80 28.34 17.42
C ALA A 710 11.56 29.39 16.33
N GLY A 711 12.62 29.93 15.73
CA GLY A 711 12.55 30.84 14.59
C GLY A 711 11.94 30.18 13.35
N PHE A 712 12.17 28.86 13.15
CA PHE A 712 11.53 28.11 12.08
C PHE A 712 10.00 27.98 12.27
N ARG A 713 9.54 27.71 13.48
CA ARG A 713 8.10 27.69 13.79
C ARG A 713 7.42 29.03 13.49
N VAL A 714 8.07 30.15 13.84
CA VAL A 714 7.59 31.50 13.51
C VAL A 714 7.63 31.75 11.98
N LEU A 715 8.63 31.21 11.27
CA LEU A 715 8.68 31.27 9.81
C LEU A 715 7.48 30.57 9.18
N LEU A 716 7.08 29.43 9.72
CA LEU A 716 5.92 28.66 9.24
C LEU A 716 4.59 29.35 9.61
N SER A 717 4.44 29.94 10.80
CA SER A 717 3.18 30.52 11.26
C SER A 717 2.97 31.97 10.76
N ASP A 718 4.00 32.81 10.89
CA ASP A 718 3.88 34.28 10.74
C ASP A 718 4.66 34.82 9.53
N GLY A 719 5.42 33.96 8.85
CA GLY A 719 6.10 34.27 7.59
C GLY A 719 7.51 34.86 7.70
N PRO A 720 8.12 35.18 6.53
CA PRO A 720 9.53 35.53 6.44
C PRO A 720 9.86 36.87 7.12
N GLU A 721 8.96 37.84 7.16
CA GLU A 721 9.21 39.13 7.79
C GLU A 721 9.33 39.01 9.31
N ALA A 722 8.43 38.22 9.94
CA ALA A 722 8.48 37.95 11.37
C ALA A 722 9.72 37.14 11.76
N ALA A 723 10.03 36.11 10.98
CA ALA A 723 11.18 35.24 11.23
C ALA A 723 12.54 35.95 11.02
N ALA A 724 12.62 36.93 10.14
CA ALA A 724 13.88 37.66 9.86
C ALA A 724 14.44 38.36 11.12
N GLY A 725 13.58 38.72 12.06
CA GLY A 725 13.98 39.32 13.36
C GLY A 725 14.54 38.30 14.36
N LEU A 726 14.32 36.99 14.14
CA LEU A 726 14.71 35.90 15.05
C LEU A 726 16.00 35.18 14.62
N ARG A 727 16.76 35.77 13.67
CA ARG A 727 17.99 35.16 13.22
C ARG A 727 19.04 35.07 14.35
N ILE A 728 19.71 33.94 14.42
CA ILE A 728 20.76 33.64 15.40
C ILE A 728 22.17 34.00 14.95
N ASN A 729 22.38 34.36 13.66
CA ASN A 729 23.66 34.80 13.13
C ASN A 729 23.76 36.33 13.11
N PRO A 730 24.98 36.91 13.37
CA PRO A 730 25.16 38.37 13.39
C PRO A 730 24.91 39.02 12.03
N VAL A 731 24.44 40.27 12.05
CA VAL A 731 24.36 41.13 10.86
C VAL A 731 25.75 41.65 10.55
N GLU A 732 26.41 41.20 9.47
CA GLU A 732 27.51 41.98 8.94
C GLU A 732 26.98 43.34 8.47
N LYS A 733 27.38 44.43 9.15
CA LYS A 733 27.20 45.79 8.63
C LYS A 733 27.99 45.88 7.31
N ALA A 734 27.29 46.25 6.26
CA ALA A 734 27.95 46.62 5.01
C ALA A 734 29.04 47.69 5.32
N PRO A 735 30.24 47.58 4.73
CA PRO A 735 31.27 48.61 4.92
C PRO A 735 30.72 49.95 4.43
N GLU A 736 30.71 50.95 5.29
CA GLU A 736 30.46 52.33 4.93
C GLU A 736 31.43 52.67 3.78
N LYS A 737 30.89 53.06 2.65
CA LYS A 737 31.71 53.67 1.60
C LYS A 737 32.22 55.00 2.16
N ASP A 738 33.51 55.02 2.51
CA ASP A 738 34.24 56.28 2.72
C ASP A 738 34.08 57.14 1.46
N THR A 739 33.26 58.15 1.55
CA THR A 739 33.33 59.32 0.69
C THR A 739 34.46 60.22 1.20
N ALA A 740 35.62 60.04 0.64
CA ALA A 740 36.68 61.03 0.74
C ALA A 740 36.88 61.64 -0.67
N GLU A 741 36.61 62.93 -0.72
CA GLU A 741 36.97 64.03 -1.66
C GLU A 741 37.58 63.67 -3.02
#